data_202af0ed5ee13e9d92a549655b9dea37
#
_entry.id   202af0ed5ee13e9d92a549655b9dea37
#
_cell.length_a   1.000
_cell.length_b   1.000
_cell.length_c   1.000
_cell.angle_alpha   90.00
_cell.angle_beta   90.00
_cell.angle_gamma   90.00
#
_symmetry.space_group_name_H-M   'P 1'
#
loop_
_entity.id
_entity.type
_entity.pdbx_description
1 polymer ?
#
loop_
_entity_poly.entity_id
_entity_poly.type
_entity_poly.pdbx_seq_one_letter_code
_entity_poly.pdbx_strand_id
1 'polypeptide(L)'
;MGLFSYIYNLIIGHATDLYCQAYFVYDSKKSGGLTQSHLRFGKNPIRSPYLVTAADFVACHNPSYVHQYDMVAGLKEGGTFLLNCQWSADELDAQLPATMKRALYEKKAKLYIINAIDIARGLGLGNRTNTILQASFFNLTGVIPIDQAVTEMKEAIYKSYFKKKGQKVVDMNNASIDHGINELVAVEIPESWAAAEDAPKEENVPEFIKEIVAPMNRQQGDALTVGQMMKYGLEDGTWPAGTSQYEKRGAAVEVPQWDMTACIQCNQCAYVCPHAAIRPILLDEAEAANKPEGFDTVTAKGVGLDKYQFRMQVSPYDCTGCKSCVNVCPMKDKGALSLAPLASQLKEAPNWTYAVDTVTIKKDAVNAKSVKNSQFAKPYFEFSGACAGCGETPYIKLVTQLFGDRMYVANASGCSSAYGGSTPSSPYTTDKNGNGPAWAMSLFEDNAEYAYGYLLGQEAVKTQVLSSVESLVEQGIAVDAAKAYLEKHDISEESRAVSDALLEAIKDDNSEAAALIRQNKEYLSKKSVWAFGGDGWAYDIGYGGLDHVLASGKNINVLVLDTEVYSNTGGQASKSTATGAIAKFQAGGKTTRKKDLGMMAMSYGYVYVAQVAMGADQAQTLKAIREAEAYDGPSLVICYCPCIEHGMKRGMGLSQEAEKDAVQSGYWQLYRYNPDLAEQGKNPFQLDYSKEPNGEFQTFIKGQNRYASLKLSFPEKADGLYEKAEADAKHRFETYKELADD
;
A
#
# COMPACT_ATOMS: atom_id res chain seq x y z
N MET A 1 18.34 -2.17 0.65
CA MET A 1 19.32 -2.17 1.78
C MET A 1 20.07 -3.50 1.90
N GLY A 2 19.46 -4.67 1.92
CA GLY A 2 20.18 -5.95 2.04
C GLY A 2 21.35 -6.17 1.07
N LEU A 3 21.24 -5.64 -0.15
CA LEU A 3 22.32 -5.69 -1.14
C LEU A 3 23.61 -4.95 -0.71
N PHE A 4 23.47 -3.92 0.15
CA PHE A 4 24.60 -3.14 0.67
C PHE A 4 25.48 -3.91 1.61
N SER A 5 24.85 -4.47 2.62
CA SER A 5 25.56 -5.25 3.62
C SER A 5 26.18 -6.50 3.02
N TYR A 6 25.59 -7.03 1.93
CA TYR A 6 26.21 -8.09 1.13
C TYR A 6 27.51 -7.60 0.45
N ILE A 7 27.51 -6.38 -0.08
CA ILE A 7 28.72 -5.77 -0.70
C ILE A 7 29.82 -5.53 0.35
N TYR A 8 29.49 -5.06 1.56
CA TYR A 8 30.47 -4.95 2.65
C TYR A 8 31.13 -6.30 2.95
N ASN A 9 30.34 -7.36 3.11
CA ASN A 9 30.87 -8.69 3.37
C ASN A 9 31.77 -9.20 2.22
N LEU A 10 31.37 -8.94 0.97
CA LEU A 10 32.19 -9.32 -0.19
C LEU A 10 33.51 -8.57 -0.20
N ILE A 11 33.51 -7.25 0.04
CA ILE A 11 34.74 -6.45 0.05
C ILE A 11 35.65 -6.91 1.18
N ILE A 12 35.16 -7.03 2.41
CA ILE A 12 35.97 -7.43 3.55
C ILE A 12 36.47 -8.88 3.39
N GLY A 13 35.61 -9.81 2.98
CA GLY A 13 35.99 -11.21 2.78
C GLY A 13 36.98 -11.43 1.62
N HIS A 14 36.96 -10.55 0.59
CA HIS A 14 37.91 -10.60 -0.51
C HIS A 14 39.24 -9.91 -0.17
N ALA A 15 39.17 -8.79 0.56
CA ALA A 15 40.32 -7.94 0.84
C ALA A 15 41.10 -8.34 2.11
N THR A 16 40.60 -9.28 2.91
CA THR A 16 41.20 -9.68 4.20
C THR A 16 41.07 -11.17 4.45
N ASP A 17 41.81 -11.70 5.45
CA ASP A 17 41.69 -13.05 5.98
C ASP A 17 40.62 -13.16 7.06
N LEU A 18 39.71 -12.19 7.17
CA LEU A 18 38.65 -12.21 8.17
C LEU A 18 37.48 -13.06 7.74
N TYR A 19 36.93 -13.81 8.68
CA TYR A 19 35.62 -14.42 8.54
C TYR A 19 34.54 -13.34 8.64
N CYS A 20 33.59 -13.35 7.71
CA CYS A 20 32.53 -12.37 7.61
C CYS A 20 31.15 -13.03 7.67
N GLN A 21 30.21 -12.43 8.35
CA GLN A 21 28.81 -12.84 8.35
C GLN A 21 27.90 -11.63 8.29
N ALA A 22 26.87 -11.70 7.45
CA ALA A 22 25.75 -10.76 7.43
C ALA A 22 24.46 -11.48 7.77
N TYR A 23 23.63 -10.86 8.58
CA TYR A 23 22.26 -11.28 8.86
C TYR A 23 21.34 -10.08 8.72
N PHE A 24 20.20 -10.28 8.03
CA PHE A 24 19.28 -9.19 7.72
C PHE A 24 17.92 -9.46 8.35
N VAL A 25 17.40 -8.46 9.05
CA VAL A 25 16.04 -8.44 9.59
C VAL A 25 15.23 -7.44 8.80
N TYR A 26 14.13 -7.89 8.24
CA TYR A 26 13.23 -7.08 7.43
C TYR A 26 11.89 -6.91 8.14
N ASP A 27 11.33 -5.71 8.06
CA ASP A 27 9.92 -5.47 8.37
C ASP A 27 9.02 -6.01 7.24
N SER A 28 7.81 -6.36 7.55
CA SER A 28 6.77 -6.73 6.59
C SER A 28 6.34 -5.56 5.68
N LYS A 29 6.57 -4.32 6.12
CA LYS A 29 6.27 -3.10 5.35
C LYS A 29 7.24 -2.94 4.18
N LYS A 30 6.69 -2.73 2.99
CA LYS A 30 7.48 -2.59 1.75
C LYS A 30 8.08 -1.19 1.57
N SER A 31 7.49 -0.16 2.18
CA SER A 31 7.98 1.21 2.18
C SER A 31 7.90 1.81 3.58
N GLY A 32 8.99 2.42 4.04
CA GLY A 32 9.09 3.03 5.37
C GLY A 32 9.20 2.03 6.51
N GLY A 33 9.36 0.73 6.22
CA GLY A 33 9.68 -0.30 7.20
C GLY A 33 11.15 -0.32 7.57
N LEU A 34 11.45 -0.76 8.80
CA LEU A 34 12.80 -0.91 9.30
C LEU A 34 13.50 -2.11 8.63
N THR A 35 14.75 -1.91 8.23
CA THR A 35 15.65 -2.99 7.86
C THR A 35 16.89 -2.89 8.73
N GLN A 36 17.20 -3.94 9.47
CA GLN A 36 18.43 -4.02 10.27
C GLN A 36 19.42 -4.97 9.60
N SER A 37 20.67 -4.51 9.47
CA SER A 37 21.77 -5.31 8.93
C SER A 37 22.77 -5.56 10.03
N HIS A 38 22.92 -6.79 10.44
CA HIS A 38 23.89 -7.23 11.44
C HIS A 38 25.12 -7.78 10.72
N LEU A 39 26.26 -7.10 10.88
CA LEU A 39 27.53 -7.48 10.27
C LEU A 39 28.51 -7.89 11.35
N ARG A 40 29.23 -8.98 11.15
CA ARG A 40 30.28 -9.48 12.02
C ARG A 40 31.53 -9.83 11.23
N PHE A 41 32.67 -9.41 11.75
CA PHE A 41 33.96 -9.72 11.17
C PHE A 41 34.89 -10.20 12.30
N GLY A 42 35.74 -11.16 11.99
CA GLY A 42 36.68 -11.66 13.00
C GLY A 42 37.71 -12.65 12.44
N LYS A 43 38.79 -12.85 13.22
CA LYS A 43 39.86 -13.78 12.87
C LYS A 43 39.45 -15.26 13.07
N ASN A 44 38.40 -15.48 13.86
CA ASN A 44 37.87 -16.82 14.14
C ASN A 44 36.65 -17.14 13.28
N PRO A 45 36.40 -18.41 12.92
CA PRO A 45 35.23 -18.82 12.18
C PRO A 45 33.92 -18.43 12.88
N ILE A 46 33.01 -17.75 12.16
CA ILE A 46 31.67 -17.41 12.63
C ILE A 46 30.74 -18.51 12.18
N ARG A 47 30.28 -19.35 13.11
CA ARG A 47 29.53 -20.58 12.79
C ARG A 47 28.02 -20.49 12.99
N SER A 48 27.55 -19.56 13.81
CA SER A 48 26.14 -19.45 14.16
C SER A 48 25.55 -18.11 13.72
N PRO A 49 24.37 -18.08 13.05
CA PRO A 49 23.64 -16.85 12.80
C PRO A 49 22.96 -16.38 14.07
N TYR A 50 23.31 -15.23 14.58
CA TYR A 50 22.60 -14.53 15.67
C TYR A 50 22.70 -13.01 15.51
N LEU A 51 21.74 -12.31 16.10
CA LEU A 51 21.70 -10.86 16.06
C LEU A 51 22.87 -10.25 16.82
N VAL A 52 23.39 -9.12 16.34
CA VAL A 52 24.39 -8.34 17.07
C VAL A 52 23.65 -7.52 18.11
N THR A 53 23.90 -7.81 19.38
CA THR A 53 23.33 -7.11 20.54
C THR A 53 24.28 -6.12 21.18
N ALA A 54 25.58 -6.19 20.85
CA ALA A 54 26.62 -5.29 21.31
C ALA A 54 27.53 -4.91 20.12
N ALA A 55 27.28 -3.75 19.53
CA ALA A 55 27.91 -3.28 18.30
C ALA A 55 29.03 -2.27 18.59
N ASP A 56 30.15 -2.39 17.88
CA ASP A 56 31.22 -1.40 17.89
C ASP A 56 30.88 -0.18 17.01
N PHE A 57 29.99 -0.39 16.03
CA PHE A 57 29.54 0.64 15.08
C PHE A 57 28.04 0.46 14.79
N VAL A 58 27.30 1.56 14.85
CA VAL A 58 25.88 1.63 14.43
C VAL A 58 25.71 2.78 13.44
N ALA A 59 25.02 2.52 12.31
CA ALA A 59 24.66 3.55 11.36
C ALA A 59 23.14 3.67 11.22
N CYS A 60 22.61 4.87 11.41
CA CYS A 60 21.24 5.23 11.15
C CYS A 60 21.15 5.92 9.78
N HIS A 61 20.54 5.24 8.80
CA HIS A 61 20.49 5.73 7.42
C HIS A 61 19.30 6.66 7.13
N ASN A 62 18.29 6.69 8.01
CA ASN A 62 17.12 7.56 7.89
C ASN A 62 16.95 8.38 9.18
N PRO A 63 16.96 9.72 9.12
CA PRO A 63 16.87 10.56 10.31
C PRO A 63 15.55 10.39 11.08
N SER A 64 14.45 10.00 10.43
CA SER A 64 13.18 9.76 11.14
C SER A 64 13.23 8.59 12.14
N TYR A 65 14.19 7.69 11.99
CA TYR A 65 14.32 6.51 12.86
C TYR A 65 14.75 6.85 14.27
N VAL A 66 15.44 7.97 14.49
CA VAL A 66 15.84 8.39 15.85
C VAL A 66 14.64 8.69 16.76
N HIS A 67 13.48 9.01 16.17
CA HIS A 67 12.23 9.26 16.90
C HIS A 67 11.35 8.02 17.07
N GLN A 68 11.62 6.98 16.28
CA GLN A 68 10.78 5.77 16.22
C GLN A 68 11.40 4.59 16.96
N TYR A 69 12.73 4.48 16.93
CA TYR A 69 13.45 3.32 17.43
C TYR A 69 14.56 3.72 18.40
N ASP A 70 14.90 2.83 19.31
CA ASP A 70 16.12 2.98 20.12
C ASP A 70 17.35 2.57 19.30
N MET A 71 17.90 3.54 18.58
CA MET A 71 19.02 3.32 17.65
C MET A 71 20.36 3.06 18.36
N VAL A 72 20.47 3.34 19.65
CA VAL A 72 21.73 3.25 20.41
C VAL A 72 21.73 2.17 21.48
N ALA A 73 20.62 1.45 21.66
CA ALA A 73 20.51 0.38 22.67
C ALA A 73 21.66 -0.64 22.57
N GLY A 74 21.95 -1.13 21.38
CA GLY A 74 23.00 -2.10 21.10
C GLY A 74 24.41 -1.52 20.94
N LEU A 75 24.62 -0.22 21.06
CA LEU A 75 25.94 0.37 20.93
C LEU A 75 26.78 0.13 22.19
N LYS A 76 28.03 -0.33 22.03
CA LYS A 76 28.99 -0.47 23.14
C LYS A 76 29.44 0.89 23.68
N GLU A 77 29.97 0.92 24.91
CA GLU A 77 30.67 2.08 25.44
C GLU A 77 31.88 2.41 24.55
N GLY A 78 32.05 3.68 24.19
CA GLY A 78 33.10 4.15 23.26
C GLY A 78 32.84 3.78 21.78
N GLY A 79 31.69 3.16 21.48
CA GLY A 79 31.32 2.79 20.12
C GLY A 79 31.02 3.99 19.23
N THR A 80 31.02 3.78 17.91
CA THR A 80 30.76 4.82 16.92
C THR A 80 29.32 4.80 16.42
N PHE A 81 28.64 5.95 16.47
CA PHE A 81 27.31 6.16 15.89
C PHE A 81 27.38 7.12 14.70
N LEU A 82 26.94 6.68 13.54
CA LEU A 82 26.83 7.48 12.32
C LEU A 82 25.35 7.78 11.99
N LEU A 83 24.99 9.05 11.89
CA LEU A 83 23.65 9.49 11.49
C LEU A 83 23.67 10.14 10.12
N ASN A 84 22.90 9.60 9.18
CA ASN A 84 22.60 10.28 7.92
C ASN A 84 21.42 11.23 8.13
N CYS A 85 21.70 12.54 8.15
CA CYS A 85 20.68 13.57 8.33
C CYS A 85 21.03 14.85 7.57
N GLN A 86 20.05 15.72 7.39
CA GLN A 86 20.22 17.05 6.80
C GLN A 86 20.46 18.13 7.87
N TRP A 87 20.53 17.75 9.14
CA TRP A 87 20.76 18.63 10.27
C TRP A 87 22.24 18.95 10.43
N SER A 88 22.54 20.21 10.78
CA SER A 88 23.88 20.61 11.22
C SER A 88 24.17 20.09 12.64
N ALA A 89 25.43 20.15 13.07
CA ALA A 89 25.80 19.74 14.42
C ALA A 89 25.06 20.55 15.50
N ASP A 90 24.86 21.86 15.26
CA ASP A 90 24.17 22.77 16.20
C ASP A 90 22.66 22.49 16.30
N GLU A 91 22.05 21.93 15.23
CA GLU A 91 20.64 21.58 15.25
C GLU A 91 20.33 20.28 15.98
N LEU A 92 21.32 19.41 16.20
CA LEU A 92 21.10 18.09 16.80
C LEU A 92 20.48 18.15 18.19
N ASP A 93 20.80 19.19 18.99
CA ASP A 93 20.20 19.31 20.32
C ASP A 93 18.68 19.46 20.28
N ALA A 94 18.16 20.16 19.28
CA ALA A 94 16.72 20.32 19.06
C ALA A 94 16.07 19.10 18.37
N GLN A 95 16.86 18.34 17.62
CA GLN A 95 16.34 17.26 16.74
C GLN A 95 16.39 15.88 17.41
N LEU A 96 17.34 15.60 18.30
CA LEU A 96 17.48 14.28 18.90
C LEU A 96 16.61 14.12 20.15
N PRO A 97 15.93 12.95 20.32
CA PRO A 97 15.18 12.64 21.54
C PRO A 97 16.10 12.64 22.77
N ALA A 98 15.58 13.08 23.92
CA ALA A 98 16.33 13.13 25.16
C ALA A 98 16.87 11.75 25.59
N THR A 99 16.10 10.69 25.37
CA THR A 99 16.55 9.30 25.62
C THR A 99 17.79 8.93 24.84
N MET A 100 17.84 9.32 23.55
CA MET A 100 19.00 9.07 22.70
C MET A 100 20.20 9.93 23.13
N LYS A 101 19.99 11.21 23.45
CA LYS A 101 21.03 12.12 23.93
C LYS A 101 21.71 11.56 25.19
N ARG A 102 20.92 11.16 26.20
CA ARG A 102 21.45 10.54 27.44
C ARG A 102 22.23 9.27 27.13
N ALA A 103 21.69 8.37 26.30
CA ALA A 103 22.37 7.12 25.97
C ALA A 103 23.69 7.33 25.21
N LEU A 104 23.77 8.29 24.32
CA LEU A 104 25.03 8.66 23.63
C LEU A 104 26.08 9.19 24.59
N TYR A 105 25.67 10.05 25.57
CA TYR A 105 26.55 10.59 26.57
C TYR A 105 27.05 9.50 27.53
N GLU A 106 26.15 8.71 28.10
CA GLU A 106 26.46 7.63 29.06
C GLU A 106 27.42 6.60 28.48
N LYS A 107 27.21 6.25 27.17
CA LYS A 107 28.07 5.32 26.44
C LYS A 107 29.35 5.93 25.93
N LYS A 108 29.60 7.21 26.17
CA LYS A 108 30.79 7.95 25.65
C LYS A 108 30.95 7.70 24.15
N ALA A 109 29.84 7.72 23.41
CA ALA A 109 29.82 7.37 21.99
C ALA A 109 30.58 8.39 21.15
N LYS A 110 31.14 7.93 20.05
CA LYS A 110 31.69 8.79 19.00
C LYS A 110 30.58 9.08 17.99
N LEU A 111 30.09 10.32 17.99
CA LEU A 111 28.99 10.72 17.12
C LEU A 111 29.50 11.36 15.83
N TYR A 112 29.01 10.88 14.69
CA TYR A 112 29.25 11.45 13.37
C TYR A 112 27.95 11.69 12.63
N ILE A 113 27.89 12.76 11.85
CA ILE A 113 26.80 13.03 10.92
C ILE A 113 27.31 13.20 9.49
N ILE A 114 26.42 12.92 8.52
CA ILE A 114 26.65 13.16 7.09
C ILE A 114 25.31 13.46 6.40
N ASN A 115 25.29 14.44 5.48
CA ASN A 115 24.13 14.69 4.64
C ASN A 115 24.24 13.96 3.29
N ALA A 116 24.18 12.63 3.33
CA ALA A 116 24.30 11.81 2.13
C ALA A 116 23.12 12.01 1.14
N ILE A 117 21.98 12.54 1.59
CA ILE A 117 20.81 12.80 0.75
C ILE A 117 21.11 13.92 -0.25
N ASP A 118 21.59 15.06 0.21
CA ASP A 118 21.87 16.19 -0.66
C ASP A 118 23.13 15.96 -1.49
N ILE A 119 24.15 15.28 -0.95
CA ILE A 119 25.31 14.80 -1.72
C ILE A 119 24.85 13.96 -2.92
N ALA A 120 23.99 12.94 -2.69
CA ALA A 120 23.49 12.07 -3.75
C ALA A 120 22.69 12.84 -4.82
N ARG A 121 21.89 13.82 -4.41
CA ARG A 121 21.13 14.69 -5.31
C ARG A 121 22.07 15.58 -6.14
N GLY A 122 23.04 16.20 -5.52
CA GLY A 122 24.05 17.04 -6.20
C GLY A 122 24.84 16.28 -7.26
N LEU A 123 25.13 15.01 -7.01
CA LEU A 123 25.82 14.12 -7.94
C LEU A 123 24.88 13.50 -9.02
N GLY A 124 23.57 13.79 -8.99
CA GLY A 124 22.61 13.20 -9.93
C GLY A 124 22.26 11.74 -9.64
N LEU A 125 22.59 11.24 -8.44
CA LEU A 125 22.25 9.88 -7.99
C LEU A 125 20.82 9.77 -7.42
N GLY A 126 20.08 10.88 -7.35
CA GLY A 126 18.76 10.96 -6.74
C GLY A 126 18.81 10.65 -5.24
N ASN A 127 18.04 9.67 -4.77
CA ASN A 127 18.03 9.28 -3.35
C ASN A 127 18.96 8.09 -3.04
N ARG A 128 19.96 7.82 -3.89
CA ARG A 128 20.88 6.67 -3.72
C ARG A 128 22.09 7.06 -2.87
N THR A 129 21.95 6.99 -1.57
CA THR A 129 22.97 7.36 -0.58
C THR A 129 23.99 6.26 -0.27
N ASN A 130 23.85 5.18 -0.84
CA ASN A 130 24.47 3.90 -0.50
C ASN A 130 26.00 3.93 -0.51
N THR A 131 26.56 4.29 -1.66
CA THR A 131 28.02 4.30 -1.83
C THR A 131 28.68 5.33 -0.92
N ILE A 132 27.98 6.45 -0.65
CA ILE A 132 28.40 7.48 0.29
C ILE A 132 28.54 6.88 1.69
N LEU A 133 27.47 6.27 2.21
CA LEU A 133 27.44 5.69 3.56
C LEU A 133 28.40 4.49 3.70
N GLN A 134 28.63 3.75 2.59
CA GLN A 134 29.62 2.69 2.57
C GLN A 134 31.05 3.23 2.74
N ALA A 135 31.37 4.29 2.05
CA ALA A 135 32.67 4.94 2.19
C ALA A 135 32.87 5.49 3.61
N SER A 136 31.81 6.11 4.17
CA SER A 136 31.81 6.56 5.58
C SER A 136 32.06 5.43 6.57
N PHE A 137 31.44 4.27 6.36
CA PHE A 137 31.66 3.08 7.19
C PHE A 137 33.13 2.65 7.18
N PHE A 138 33.73 2.45 6.01
CA PHE A 138 35.13 2.01 5.93
C PHE A 138 36.07 3.03 6.57
N ASN A 139 35.80 4.33 6.34
CA ASN A 139 36.63 5.40 6.92
C ASN A 139 36.54 5.43 8.46
N LEU A 140 35.35 5.25 9.03
CA LEU A 140 35.14 5.32 10.48
C LEU A 140 35.56 4.05 11.23
N THR A 141 35.40 2.88 10.60
CA THR A 141 35.70 1.60 11.26
C THR A 141 37.13 1.15 11.12
N GLY A 142 37.83 1.55 10.03
CA GLY A 142 39.20 1.12 9.74
C GLY A 142 39.34 -0.40 9.64
N VAL A 143 38.25 -1.15 9.37
CA VAL A 143 38.26 -2.61 9.26
C VAL A 143 39.19 -3.11 8.16
N ILE A 144 39.41 -2.30 7.12
CA ILE A 144 40.46 -2.39 6.11
C ILE A 144 41.05 -1.00 5.90
N PRO A 145 42.30 -0.88 5.43
CA PRO A 145 42.91 0.41 5.10
C PRO A 145 42.05 1.17 4.10
N ILE A 146 41.84 2.46 4.32
CA ILE A 146 40.87 3.24 3.53
C ILE A 146 41.23 3.27 2.02
N ASP A 147 42.53 3.35 1.66
CA ASP A 147 42.95 3.32 0.27
C ASP A 147 42.61 2.00 -0.42
N GLN A 148 42.73 0.89 0.31
CA GLN A 148 42.31 -0.43 -0.17
C GLN A 148 40.78 -0.49 -0.32
N ALA A 149 40.03 0.00 0.67
CA ALA A 149 38.57 0.07 0.59
C ALA A 149 38.08 0.85 -0.63
N VAL A 150 38.69 2.02 -0.89
CA VAL A 150 38.33 2.87 -2.04
C VAL A 150 38.62 2.13 -3.36
N THR A 151 39.73 1.41 -3.44
CA THR A 151 40.11 0.63 -4.64
C THR A 151 39.09 -0.46 -4.92
N GLU A 152 38.72 -1.27 -3.91
CA GLU A 152 37.72 -2.34 -4.01
C GLU A 152 36.33 -1.80 -4.34
N MET A 153 35.95 -0.69 -3.73
CA MET A 153 34.65 -0.05 -4.01
C MET A 153 34.59 0.44 -5.47
N LYS A 154 35.61 1.10 -5.98
CA LYS A 154 35.68 1.58 -7.37
C LYS A 154 35.63 0.41 -8.37
N GLU A 155 36.32 -0.69 -8.06
CA GLU A 155 36.25 -1.90 -8.87
C GLU A 155 34.85 -2.54 -8.89
N ALA A 156 34.23 -2.65 -7.74
CA ALA A 156 32.86 -3.17 -7.62
C ALA A 156 31.83 -2.30 -8.38
N ILE A 157 31.98 -0.98 -8.31
CA ILE A 157 31.16 -0.02 -9.08
C ILE A 157 31.37 -0.23 -10.58
N TYR A 158 32.60 -0.34 -11.04
CA TYR A 158 32.92 -0.56 -12.45
C TYR A 158 32.28 -1.87 -12.96
N LYS A 159 32.48 -2.98 -12.25
CA LYS A 159 31.90 -4.30 -12.57
C LYS A 159 30.38 -4.26 -12.63
N SER A 160 29.75 -3.50 -11.73
CA SER A 160 28.29 -3.46 -11.60
C SER A 160 27.58 -2.57 -12.63
N TYR A 161 28.21 -1.46 -13.00
CA TYR A 161 27.53 -0.40 -13.75
C TYR A 161 28.07 -0.16 -15.16
N PHE A 162 29.37 -0.37 -15.42
CA PHE A 162 29.95 0.02 -16.69
C PHE A 162 29.24 -0.57 -17.91
N LYS A 163 29.08 -1.89 -17.95
CA LYS A 163 28.41 -2.57 -19.07
C LYS A 163 26.93 -2.20 -19.24
N LYS A 164 26.25 -1.83 -18.15
CA LYS A 164 24.80 -1.59 -18.15
C LYS A 164 24.43 -0.13 -18.33
N LYS A 165 25.27 0.81 -17.85
CA LYS A 165 24.93 2.24 -17.73
C LYS A 165 26.02 3.19 -18.21
N GLY A 166 27.17 2.68 -18.59
CA GLY A 166 28.30 3.45 -19.14
C GLY A 166 29.13 4.21 -18.11
N GLN A 167 30.17 4.88 -18.59
CA GLN A 167 31.19 5.53 -17.77
C GLN A 167 30.65 6.64 -16.88
N LYS A 168 29.68 7.45 -17.36
CA LYS A 168 29.09 8.55 -16.60
C LYS A 168 28.52 8.10 -15.24
N VAL A 169 27.85 6.95 -15.19
CA VAL A 169 27.29 6.41 -13.95
C VAL A 169 28.38 5.88 -13.03
N VAL A 170 29.45 5.32 -13.58
CA VAL A 170 30.64 4.91 -12.82
C VAL A 170 31.27 6.13 -12.15
N ASP A 171 31.49 7.22 -12.91
CA ASP A 171 32.11 8.44 -12.40
C ASP A 171 31.27 9.09 -11.28
N MET A 172 29.96 9.16 -11.43
CA MET A 172 29.05 9.66 -10.40
C MET A 172 29.14 8.85 -9.10
N ASN A 173 29.21 7.52 -9.20
CA ASN A 173 29.36 6.66 -8.02
C ASN A 173 30.77 6.72 -7.43
N ASN A 174 31.82 6.87 -8.24
CA ASN A 174 33.17 7.07 -7.73
C ASN A 174 33.29 8.39 -6.95
N ALA A 175 32.72 9.50 -7.48
CA ALA A 175 32.70 10.77 -6.76
C ALA A 175 31.98 10.65 -5.41
N SER A 176 30.94 9.83 -5.32
CA SER A 176 30.20 9.61 -4.07
C SER A 176 31.04 8.95 -2.97
N ILE A 177 32.10 8.19 -3.32
CA ILE A 177 33.04 7.64 -2.35
C ILE A 177 33.84 8.78 -1.69
N ASP A 178 34.37 9.69 -2.51
CA ASP A 178 35.19 10.80 -2.03
C ASP A 178 34.39 11.72 -1.10
N HIS A 179 33.15 12.04 -1.44
CA HIS A 179 32.22 12.78 -0.57
C HIS A 179 31.91 12.03 0.73
N GLY A 180 31.69 10.70 0.69
CA GLY A 180 31.42 9.88 1.87
C GLY A 180 32.58 9.83 2.87
N ILE A 181 33.81 10.10 2.43
CA ILE A 181 34.98 10.20 3.28
C ILE A 181 35.20 11.62 3.80
N ASN A 182 35.07 12.63 2.92
CA ASN A 182 35.52 13.99 3.20
C ASN A 182 34.45 14.86 3.87
N GLU A 183 33.17 14.53 3.75
CA GLU A 183 32.05 15.33 4.30
C GLU A 183 31.49 14.77 5.61
N LEU A 184 32.20 13.84 6.25
CA LEU A 184 31.88 13.40 7.60
C LEU A 184 32.15 14.51 8.61
N VAL A 185 31.17 14.79 9.47
CA VAL A 185 31.28 15.76 10.56
C VAL A 185 31.29 15.02 11.88
N ALA A 186 32.40 15.14 12.62
CA ALA A 186 32.49 14.69 14.02
C ALA A 186 31.71 15.66 14.90
N VAL A 187 30.86 15.12 15.78
CA VAL A 187 30.05 15.91 16.71
C VAL A 187 30.52 15.69 18.14
N GLU A 188 30.85 16.75 18.84
CA GLU A 188 31.14 16.70 20.25
C GLU A 188 29.83 16.56 21.05
N ILE A 189 29.77 15.56 21.92
CA ILE A 189 28.58 15.31 22.75
C ILE A 189 28.66 16.18 24.00
N PRO A 190 27.78 17.19 24.17
CA PRO A 190 27.89 18.11 25.28
C PRO A 190 27.43 17.46 26.60
N GLU A 191 28.00 17.92 27.72
CA GLU A 191 27.67 17.44 29.07
C GLU A 191 26.17 17.63 29.41
N SER A 192 25.54 18.66 28.85
CA SER A 192 24.11 18.92 28.99
C SER A 192 23.21 17.75 28.55
N TRP A 193 23.71 16.87 27.66
CA TRP A 193 22.93 15.72 27.21
C TRP A 193 22.74 14.64 28.29
N ALA A 194 23.59 14.64 29.34
CA ALA A 194 23.42 13.72 30.49
C ALA A 194 22.07 13.90 31.20
N ALA A 195 21.57 15.13 31.24
CA ALA A 195 20.32 15.48 31.91
C ALA A 195 19.22 15.94 30.95
N ALA A 196 19.33 15.57 29.68
CA ALA A 196 18.35 15.98 28.65
C ALA A 196 16.95 15.44 28.99
N GLU A 197 15.94 16.28 28.85
CA GLU A 197 14.51 15.95 29.02
C GLU A 197 13.72 16.34 27.77
N ASP A 198 12.77 15.49 27.37
CA ASP A 198 11.83 15.83 26.31
C ASP A 198 10.70 16.69 26.87
N ALA A 199 10.23 17.66 26.09
CA ALA A 199 9.01 18.37 26.45
C ALA A 199 7.83 17.38 26.55
N PRO A 200 6.95 17.53 27.56
CA PRO A 200 5.78 16.67 27.67
C PRO A 200 4.95 16.72 26.39
N LYS A 201 4.77 15.60 25.73
CA LYS A 201 3.83 15.46 24.63
C LYS A 201 2.51 14.95 25.19
N GLU A 202 1.46 15.76 25.10
CA GLU A 202 0.11 15.24 25.26
C GLU A 202 -0.21 14.35 24.05
N GLU A 203 -0.01 13.07 24.23
CA GLU A 203 -0.44 12.09 23.24
C GLU A 203 -1.88 11.69 23.54
N ASN A 204 -2.83 12.30 22.83
CA ASN A 204 -4.24 11.90 22.86
C ASN A 204 -4.44 10.67 21.98
N VAL A 205 -3.83 9.54 22.36
CA VAL A 205 -3.97 8.26 21.66
C VAL A 205 -4.59 7.23 22.60
N PRO A 206 -5.37 6.25 22.08
CA PRO A 206 -5.95 5.20 22.90
C PRO A 206 -4.94 4.42 23.72
N GLU A 207 -5.36 3.93 24.90
CA GLU A 207 -4.48 3.18 25.82
C GLU A 207 -3.88 1.95 25.13
N PHE A 208 -4.67 1.24 24.31
CA PHE A 208 -4.20 0.12 23.48
C PHE A 208 -2.99 0.50 22.59
N ILE A 209 -3.04 1.69 21.98
CA ILE A 209 -1.93 2.17 21.16
C ILE A 209 -0.67 2.39 22.00
N LYS A 210 -0.80 2.98 23.18
CA LYS A 210 0.33 3.24 24.08
C LYS A 210 0.94 1.95 24.63
N GLU A 211 0.10 1.01 25.06
CA GLU A 211 0.56 -0.18 25.78
C GLU A 211 0.99 -1.34 24.88
N ILE A 212 0.38 -1.48 23.69
CA ILE A 212 0.62 -2.62 22.79
C ILE A 212 1.25 -2.18 21.47
N VAL A 213 0.58 -1.28 20.72
CA VAL A 213 0.99 -0.95 19.36
C VAL A 213 2.33 -0.19 19.32
N ALA A 214 2.50 0.80 20.19
CA ALA A 214 3.71 1.62 20.20
C ALA A 214 4.97 0.82 20.60
N PRO A 215 4.97 -0.05 21.64
CA PRO A 215 6.08 -0.94 21.91
C PRO A 215 6.42 -1.87 20.75
N MET A 216 5.40 -2.48 20.10
CA MET A 216 5.63 -3.35 18.95
C MET A 216 6.25 -2.57 17.77
N ASN A 217 5.76 -1.37 17.47
CA ASN A 217 6.32 -0.52 16.42
C ASN A 217 7.76 -0.09 16.71
N ARG A 218 8.13 0.06 18.00
CA ARG A 218 9.51 0.32 18.45
C ARG A 218 10.41 -0.93 18.44
N GLN A 219 9.94 -2.08 17.98
CA GLN A 219 10.64 -3.36 18.03
C GLN A 219 10.90 -3.87 19.46
N GLN A 220 10.01 -3.54 20.39
CA GLN A 220 10.05 -3.92 21.81
C GLN A 220 8.92 -4.89 22.18
N GLY A 221 8.31 -5.54 21.18
CA GLY A 221 7.18 -6.46 21.37
C GLY A 221 7.48 -7.64 22.29
N ASP A 222 8.74 -8.10 22.33
CA ASP A 222 9.18 -9.20 23.22
C ASP A 222 9.06 -8.87 24.71
N ALA A 223 8.96 -7.58 25.09
CA ALA A 223 8.73 -7.15 26.46
C ALA A 223 7.25 -7.22 26.88
N LEU A 224 6.32 -7.41 25.95
CA LEU A 224 4.89 -7.50 26.24
C LEU A 224 4.56 -8.85 26.87
N THR A 225 3.80 -8.80 27.96
CA THR A 225 3.37 -10.00 28.67
C THR A 225 2.06 -10.54 28.12
N VAL A 226 1.79 -11.83 28.32
CA VAL A 226 0.50 -12.46 27.97
C VAL A 226 -0.66 -11.74 28.64
N GLY A 227 -0.51 -11.31 29.91
CA GLY A 227 -1.55 -10.57 30.62
C GLY A 227 -1.91 -9.22 29.98
N GLN A 228 -0.91 -8.52 29.40
CA GLN A 228 -1.18 -7.29 28.64
C GLN A 228 -1.94 -7.59 27.33
N MET A 229 -1.62 -8.66 26.64
CA MET A 229 -2.35 -9.08 25.43
C MET A 229 -3.79 -9.47 25.77
N MET A 230 -4.02 -10.25 26.82
CA MET A 230 -5.35 -10.66 27.29
C MET A 230 -6.21 -9.48 27.78
N LYS A 231 -5.61 -8.42 28.35
CA LYS A 231 -6.32 -7.19 28.74
C LYS A 231 -7.15 -6.60 27.59
N TYR A 232 -6.69 -6.80 26.34
CA TYR A 232 -7.32 -6.27 25.14
C TYR A 232 -8.02 -7.33 24.28
N GLY A 233 -8.19 -8.55 24.79
CA GLY A 233 -8.90 -9.64 24.09
C GLY A 233 -8.18 -10.16 22.85
N LEU A 234 -6.83 -10.12 22.84
CA LEU A 234 -6.05 -10.52 21.66
C LEU A 234 -5.77 -12.02 21.59
N GLU A 235 -6.25 -12.80 22.55
CA GLU A 235 -6.02 -14.25 22.63
C GLU A 235 -6.71 -15.05 21.54
N ASP A 236 -7.76 -14.52 20.93
CA ASP A 236 -8.48 -15.14 19.81
C ASP A 236 -7.94 -14.76 18.43
N GLY A 237 -6.88 -13.92 18.38
CA GLY A 237 -6.27 -13.44 17.14
C GLY A 237 -6.96 -12.23 16.52
N THR A 238 -7.98 -11.65 17.16
CA THR A 238 -8.55 -10.37 16.71
C THR A 238 -7.60 -9.21 16.96
N TRP A 239 -7.69 -8.18 16.12
CA TRP A 239 -6.88 -6.98 16.23
C TRP A 239 -7.72 -5.73 15.96
N PRO A 240 -7.59 -4.67 16.78
CA PRO A 240 -8.33 -3.43 16.57
C PRO A 240 -8.06 -2.79 15.21
N ALA A 241 -9.12 -2.34 14.55
CA ALA A 241 -9.05 -1.69 13.24
C ALA A 241 -8.37 -0.31 13.31
N GLY A 242 -7.74 0.10 12.20
CA GLY A 242 -7.24 1.46 11.99
C GLY A 242 -5.99 1.83 12.78
N THR A 243 -5.25 0.87 13.32
CA THR A 243 -4.02 1.17 14.09
C THR A 243 -2.91 1.79 13.25
N SER A 244 -2.93 1.61 11.92
CA SER A 244 -1.96 2.21 10.99
C SER A 244 -1.94 3.76 11.05
N GLN A 245 -3.04 4.41 11.42
CA GLN A 245 -3.12 5.86 11.55
C GLN A 245 -2.18 6.45 12.62
N TYR A 246 -1.75 5.63 13.58
CA TYR A 246 -0.87 6.03 14.68
C TYR A 246 0.61 5.79 14.41
N GLU A 247 0.97 5.15 13.30
CA GLU A 247 2.38 4.86 13.00
C GLU A 247 3.19 6.10 12.65
N LYS A 248 2.62 7.02 11.87
CA LYS A 248 3.24 8.29 11.47
C LYS A 248 4.68 8.13 11.00
N ARG A 249 4.91 7.24 10.03
CA ARG A 249 6.24 6.76 9.63
C ARG A 249 7.21 7.83 9.12
N GLY A 250 6.72 8.94 8.55
CA GLY A 250 7.56 10.03 8.06
C GLY A 250 8.62 9.59 7.04
N ALA A 251 8.32 8.55 6.25
CA ALA A 251 9.30 7.89 5.37
C ALA A 251 9.62 8.68 4.09
N ALA A 252 8.77 9.61 3.72
CA ALA A 252 8.96 10.42 2.51
C ALA A 252 10.01 11.50 2.70
N VAL A 253 10.86 11.70 1.70
CA VAL A 253 11.79 12.85 1.65
C VAL A 253 11.06 14.10 1.19
N GLU A 254 10.13 13.94 0.25
CA GLU A 254 9.28 14.99 -0.32
C GLU A 254 7.83 14.52 -0.32
N VAL A 255 6.92 15.44 -0.02
CA VAL A 255 5.49 15.20 -0.01
C VAL A 255 4.76 16.22 -0.89
N PRO A 256 3.53 15.93 -1.36
CA PRO A 256 2.77 16.86 -2.17
C PRO A 256 2.42 18.12 -1.37
N GLN A 257 2.62 19.27 -2.01
CA GLN A 257 2.12 20.57 -1.59
C GLN A 257 1.00 20.99 -2.54
N TRP A 258 -0.14 21.40 -1.98
CA TRP A 258 -1.31 21.82 -2.74
C TRP A 258 -1.34 23.34 -2.97
N ASP A 259 -1.59 23.74 -4.22
CA ASP A 259 -1.92 25.13 -4.58
C ASP A 259 -3.42 25.22 -4.91
N MET A 260 -4.14 25.95 -4.06
CA MET A 260 -5.59 26.12 -4.17
C MET A 260 -6.00 26.92 -5.40
N THR A 261 -5.14 27.80 -5.92
CA THR A 261 -5.44 28.69 -7.04
C THR A 261 -5.39 27.98 -8.39
N ALA A 262 -4.45 27.04 -8.54
CA ALA A 262 -4.26 26.23 -9.73
C ALA A 262 -5.14 24.97 -9.75
N CYS A 263 -5.67 24.54 -8.60
CA CYS A 263 -6.44 23.31 -8.46
C CYS A 263 -7.85 23.42 -9.08
N ILE A 264 -8.19 22.46 -9.95
CA ILE A 264 -9.54 22.34 -10.55
C ILE A 264 -10.50 21.46 -9.74
N GLN A 265 -10.07 20.90 -8.63
CA GLN A 265 -10.87 20.07 -7.71
C GLN A 265 -11.43 18.77 -8.38
N CYS A 266 -10.66 18.13 -9.24
CA CYS A 266 -11.09 16.90 -9.94
C CYS A 266 -10.94 15.64 -9.08
N ASN A 267 -10.23 15.68 -7.96
CA ASN A 267 -9.97 14.61 -7.00
C ASN A 267 -9.21 13.38 -7.55
N GLN A 268 -8.66 13.44 -8.76
CA GLN A 268 -7.89 12.34 -9.34
C GLN A 268 -6.66 11.96 -8.49
N CYS A 269 -6.02 12.94 -7.85
CA CYS A 269 -4.90 12.72 -6.93
C CYS A 269 -5.29 11.86 -5.71
N ALA A 270 -6.47 12.06 -5.16
CA ALA A 270 -7.02 11.22 -4.09
C ALA A 270 -7.43 9.83 -4.62
N TYR A 271 -8.02 9.78 -5.82
CA TYR A 271 -8.47 8.54 -6.44
C TYR A 271 -7.35 7.51 -6.60
N VAL A 272 -6.17 7.94 -7.05
CA VAL A 272 -5.03 7.05 -7.32
C VAL A 272 -4.06 6.91 -6.14
N CYS A 273 -4.30 7.57 -5.01
CA CYS A 273 -3.36 7.50 -3.89
C CYS A 273 -3.34 6.10 -3.26
N PRO A 274 -2.19 5.40 -3.29
CA PRO A 274 -2.11 4.02 -2.78
C PRO A 274 -2.20 3.92 -1.26
N HIS A 275 -2.06 5.03 -0.53
CA HIS A 275 -2.03 5.06 0.94
C HIS A 275 -3.14 5.93 1.55
N ALA A 276 -4.07 6.47 0.74
CA ALA A 276 -5.11 7.39 1.19
C ALA A 276 -4.58 8.62 1.97
N ALA A 277 -3.34 9.03 1.70
CA ALA A 277 -2.65 10.11 2.40
C ALA A 277 -2.94 11.51 1.81
N ILE A 278 -3.74 11.61 0.76
CA ILE A 278 -4.24 12.87 0.18
C ILE A 278 -5.75 12.74 -0.02
N ARG A 279 -6.52 13.69 0.53
CA ARG A 279 -7.99 13.63 0.57
C ARG A 279 -8.63 14.98 0.28
N PRO A 280 -9.71 15.00 -0.52
CA PRO A 280 -10.56 16.18 -0.64
C PRO A 280 -11.45 16.32 0.60
N ILE A 281 -11.46 17.51 1.18
CA ILE A 281 -12.25 17.84 2.37
C ILE A 281 -13.27 18.90 2.00
N LEU A 282 -14.51 18.70 2.43
CA LEU A 282 -15.60 19.67 2.30
C LEU A 282 -16.03 20.14 3.70
N LEU A 283 -15.96 21.43 3.92
CA LEU A 283 -16.38 22.06 5.18
C LEU A 283 -17.72 22.79 4.95
N ASP A 284 -18.65 22.61 5.88
CA ASP A 284 -19.79 23.51 5.98
C ASP A 284 -19.42 24.84 6.64
N GLU A 285 -20.36 25.75 6.79
CA GLU A 285 -20.14 27.08 7.34
C GLU A 285 -19.60 27.04 8.78
N ALA A 286 -20.12 26.16 9.62
CA ALA A 286 -19.71 26.03 11.01
C ALA A 286 -18.29 25.47 11.13
N GLU A 287 -17.96 24.44 10.37
CA GLU A 287 -16.61 23.86 10.31
C GLU A 287 -15.60 24.86 9.73
N ALA A 288 -15.99 25.60 8.70
CA ALA A 288 -15.15 26.63 8.09
C ALA A 288 -14.87 27.81 9.04
N ALA A 289 -15.81 28.16 9.91
CA ALA A 289 -15.63 29.19 10.93
C ALA A 289 -14.68 28.77 12.06
N ASN A 290 -14.60 27.45 12.35
CA ASN A 290 -13.81 26.89 13.46
C ASN A 290 -12.49 26.24 12.99
N LYS A 291 -12.10 26.39 11.73
CA LYS A 291 -10.88 25.79 11.19
C LYS A 291 -9.63 26.41 11.81
N PRO A 292 -8.55 25.64 11.99
CA PRO A 292 -7.30 26.17 12.54
C PRO A 292 -6.65 27.20 11.61
N GLU A 293 -5.80 28.03 12.17
CA GLU A 293 -4.97 28.96 11.41
C GLU A 293 -4.10 28.20 10.38
N GLY A 294 -3.99 28.72 9.17
CA GLY A 294 -3.28 28.07 8.06
C GLY A 294 -4.05 26.92 7.37
N PHE A 295 -5.29 26.66 7.79
CA PHE A 295 -6.19 25.75 7.07
C PHE A 295 -6.89 26.48 5.92
N ASP A 296 -6.16 26.74 4.83
CA ASP A 296 -6.68 27.47 3.68
C ASP A 296 -7.73 26.69 2.92
N THR A 297 -8.78 27.36 2.48
CA THR A 297 -9.91 26.77 1.75
C THR A 297 -10.35 27.66 0.60
N VAL A 298 -11.01 27.07 -0.38
CA VAL A 298 -11.67 27.78 -1.50
C VAL A 298 -13.09 27.25 -1.66
N THR A 299 -13.96 28.01 -2.30
CA THR A 299 -15.32 27.55 -2.61
C THR A 299 -15.27 26.23 -3.41
N ALA A 300 -16.04 25.24 -3.01
CA ALA A 300 -16.13 23.96 -3.71
C ALA A 300 -16.79 24.13 -5.07
N LYS A 301 -16.24 23.48 -6.10
CA LYS A 301 -16.74 23.53 -7.48
C LYS A 301 -17.56 22.26 -7.78
N GLY A 302 -18.71 22.39 -8.39
CA GLY A 302 -19.59 21.30 -8.81
C GLY A 302 -21.05 21.59 -8.48
N VAL A 303 -21.95 20.86 -9.11
CA VAL A 303 -23.40 21.03 -8.88
C VAL A 303 -23.74 20.74 -7.43
N GLY A 304 -24.33 21.70 -6.72
CA GLY A 304 -24.72 21.58 -5.32
C GLY A 304 -23.56 21.57 -4.30
N LEU A 305 -22.32 21.85 -4.72
CA LEU A 305 -21.16 21.91 -3.83
C LEU A 305 -20.76 23.32 -3.44
N ASP A 306 -21.28 24.34 -4.08
CA ASP A 306 -20.97 25.77 -3.88
C ASP A 306 -21.26 26.29 -2.46
N LYS A 307 -22.10 25.57 -1.71
CA LYS A 307 -22.36 25.80 -0.28
C LYS A 307 -21.24 25.34 0.66
N TYR A 308 -20.25 24.63 0.15
CA TYR A 308 -19.11 24.11 0.92
C TYR A 308 -17.81 24.84 0.59
N GLN A 309 -16.90 24.83 1.56
CA GLN A 309 -15.50 25.16 1.34
C GLN A 309 -14.70 23.89 1.06
N PHE A 310 -13.78 23.95 0.11
CA PHE A 310 -12.96 22.82 -0.34
C PHE A 310 -11.50 22.99 0.05
N ARG A 311 -10.89 21.92 0.49
CA ARG A 311 -9.44 21.79 0.65
C ARG A 311 -8.97 20.41 0.15
N MET A 312 -7.79 20.37 -0.48
CA MET A 312 -7.07 19.11 -0.70
C MET A 312 -6.03 18.96 0.41
N GLN A 313 -6.28 18.06 1.36
CA GLN A 313 -5.43 17.87 2.52
C GLN A 313 -4.49 16.69 2.33
N VAL A 314 -3.22 16.88 2.68
CA VAL A 314 -2.18 15.81 2.68
C VAL A 314 -1.80 15.49 4.11
N SER A 315 -1.63 14.19 4.42
CA SER A 315 -0.96 13.74 5.65
C SER A 315 0.54 13.64 5.40
N PRO A 316 1.37 14.52 5.95
CA PRO A 316 2.80 14.52 5.66
C PRO A 316 3.51 13.28 6.20
N TYR A 317 3.13 12.81 7.39
CA TYR A 317 3.76 11.65 8.02
C TYR A 317 3.37 10.30 7.39
N ASP A 318 2.17 10.20 6.80
CA ASP A 318 1.64 8.97 6.23
C ASP A 318 1.90 8.86 4.72
N CYS A 319 2.34 9.94 4.09
CA CYS A 319 2.71 9.97 2.67
C CYS A 319 4.03 9.19 2.46
N THR A 320 4.07 8.33 1.44
CA THR A 320 5.29 7.57 1.07
C THR A 320 6.13 8.25 0.00
N GLY A 321 5.76 9.45 -0.47
CA GLY A 321 6.51 10.22 -1.47
C GLY A 321 6.54 9.58 -2.86
N CYS A 322 5.58 8.72 -3.20
CA CYS A 322 5.57 7.97 -4.47
C CYS A 322 5.35 8.83 -5.72
N LYS A 323 4.80 10.05 -5.58
CA LYS A 323 4.54 11.01 -6.66
C LYS A 323 3.34 10.68 -7.57
N SER A 324 2.62 9.59 -7.36
CA SER A 324 1.49 9.19 -8.23
C SER A 324 0.44 10.29 -8.35
N CYS A 325 0.11 10.98 -7.25
CA CYS A 325 -0.86 12.08 -7.22
C CYS A 325 -0.42 13.31 -8.04
N VAL A 326 0.89 13.63 -8.02
CA VAL A 326 1.45 14.73 -8.81
C VAL A 326 1.45 14.38 -10.30
N ASN A 327 1.84 13.14 -10.64
CA ASN A 327 1.94 12.68 -12.02
C ASN A 327 0.56 12.58 -12.71
N VAL A 328 -0.49 12.16 -11.99
CA VAL A 328 -1.85 12.07 -12.54
C VAL A 328 -2.56 13.42 -12.63
N CYS A 329 -2.05 14.45 -11.96
CA CYS A 329 -2.70 15.74 -11.90
C CYS A 329 -2.76 16.40 -13.28
N PRO A 330 -3.95 16.71 -13.84
CA PRO A 330 -4.06 17.35 -15.14
C PRO A 330 -3.54 18.79 -15.14
N MET A 331 -3.35 19.37 -13.94
CA MET A 331 -2.82 20.71 -13.72
C MET A 331 -1.38 20.71 -13.18
N LYS A 332 -0.63 19.61 -13.35
CA LYS A 332 0.76 19.49 -12.85
C LYS A 332 1.67 20.60 -13.38
N ASP A 333 1.52 20.94 -14.66
CA ASP A 333 2.34 21.97 -15.31
C ASP A 333 2.01 23.40 -14.82
N LYS A 334 0.86 23.58 -14.16
CA LYS A 334 0.45 24.83 -13.50
C LYS A 334 0.75 24.80 -11.99
N GLY A 335 1.36 23.75 -11.48
CA GLY A 335 1.77 23.64 -10.08
C GLY A 335 0.65 23.36 -9.08
N ALA A 336 -0.55 22.86 -9.52
CA ALA A 336 -1.65 22.57 -8.61
C ALA A 336 -1.27 21.56 -7.51
N LEU A 337 -0.35 20.64 -7.82
CA LEU A 337 0.38 19.80 -6.88
C LEU A 337 1.86 19.83 -7.26
N SER A 338 2.70 20.26 -6.34
CA SER A 338 4.16 20.23 -6.44
C SER A 338 4.74 19.39 -5.30
N LEU A 339 6.02 19.05 -5.40
CA LEU A 339 6.71 18.34 -4.31
C LEU A 339 7.46 19.36 -3.46
N ALA A 340 7.39 19.20 -2.15
CA ALA A 340 8.12 20.00 -1.19
C ALA A 340 8.81 19.09 -0.15
N PRO A 341 9.95 19.50 0.43
CA PRO A 341 10.61 18.75 1.49
C PRO A 341 9.66 18.46 2.64
N LEU A 342 9.69 17.23 3.19
CA LEU A 342 8.81 16.83 4.29
C LEU A 342 8.84 17.84 5.44
N ALA A 343 10.03 18.28 5.86
CA ALA A 343 10.21 19.22 6.97
C ALA A 343 9.40 20.52 6.78
N SER A 344 9.29 21.04 5.54
CA SER A 344 8.51 22.24 5.24
C SER A 344 7.00 22.05 5.31
N GLN A 345 6.54 20.80 5.26
CA GLN A 345 5.13 20.42 5.24
C GLN A 345 4.62 19.83 6.58
N LEU A 346 5.45 19.73 7.60
CA LEU A 346 5.04 19.23 8.93
C LEU A 346 3.95 20.11 9.57
N LYS A 347 3.88 21.38 9.21
CA LYS A 347 2.80 22.32 9.57
C LYS A 347 1.40 21.84 9.14
N GLU A 348 1.32 20.93 8.18
CA GLU A 348 0.06 20.33 7.71
C GLU A 348 -0.44 19.17 8.60
N ALA A 349 0.36 18.69 9.56
CA ALA A 349 -0.06 17.61 10.45
C ALA A 349 -1.24 17.98 11.35
N PRO A 350 -1.29 19.15 12.01
CA PRO A 350 -2.48 19.61 12.74
C PRO A 350 -3.70 19.80 11.83
N ASN A 351 -3.49 20.29 10.61
CA ASN A 351 -4.54 20.46 9.59
C ASN A 351 -5.14 19.09 9.20
N TRP A 352 -4.29 18.07 9.06
CA TRP A 352 -4.76 16.71 8.81
C TRP A 352 -5.63 16.20 9.95
N THR A 353 -5.18 16.35 11.20
CA THR A 353 -5.94 15.94 12.39
C THR A 353 -7.31 16.60 12.42
N TYR A 354 -7.36 17.93 12.23
CA TYR A 354 -8.64 18.65 12.14
C TYR A 354 -9.55 18.09 11.03
N ALA A 355 -8.99 17.85 9.84
CA ALA A 355 -9.75 17.39 8.68
C ALA A 355 -10.38 16.00 8.89
N VAL A 356 -9.71 15.08 9.60
CA VAL A 356 -10.20 13.70 9.78
C VAL A 356 -10.98 13.49 11.06
N ASP A 357 -10.66 14.24 12.13
CA ASP A 357 -11.29 14.05 13.43
C ASP A 357 -12.51 14.97 13.63
N THR A 358 -12.49 16.19 13.07
CA THR A 358 -13.52 17.19 13.29
C THR A 358 -14.50 17.29 12.11
N VAL A 359 -13.98 17.37 10.88
CA VAL A 359 -14.84 17.58 9.70
C VAL A 359 -15.68 16.34 9.42
N THR A 360 -16.97 16.56 9.16
CA THR A 360 -17.93 15.50 8.87
C THR A 360 -18.00 15.18 7.38
N ILE A 361 -18.28 13.92 7.04
CA ILE A 361 -18.53 13.54 5.66
C ILE A 361 -19.86 14.12 5.18
N LYS A 362 -19.83 14.88 4.11
CA LYS A 362 -21.02 15.49 3.50
C LYS A 362 -21.71 14.45 2.60
N LYS A 363 -22.66 13.71 3.17
CA LYS A 363 -23.34 12.57 2.49
C LYS A 363 -23.97 12.98 1.16
N ASP A 364 -24.53 14.19 1.06
CA ASP A 364 -25.12 14.76 -0.16
C ASP A 364 -24.10 15.08 -1.28
N ALA A 365 -22.83 15.23 -0.92
CA ALA A 365 -21.74 15.43 -1.87
C ALA A 365 -21.15 14.10 -2.37
N VAL A 366 -21.33 13.00 -1.66
CA VAL A 366 -20.85 11.67 -2.05
C VAL A 366 -21.72 11.12 -3.17
N ASN A 367 -21.08 10.75 -4.27
CA ASN A 367 -21.75 10.10 -5.40
C ASN A 367 -20.88 9.01 -5.98
N ALA A 368 -21.27 7.77 -5.76
CA ALA A 368 -20.58 6.57 -6.23
C ALA A 368 -20.53 6.43 -7.76
N LYS A 369 -21.30 7.22 -8.53
CA LYS A 369 -21.29 7.23 -10.01
C LYS A 369 -20.28 8.21 -10.59
N SER A 370 -19.68 9.08 -9.76
CA SER A 370 -18.73 10.11 -10.18
C SER A 370 -17.36 9.86 -9.59
N VAL A 371 -16.32 9.78 -10.41
CA VAL A 371 -14.91 9.66 -9.98
C VAL A 371 -14.57 10.76 -8.97
N LYS A 372 -14.95 12.01 -9.26
CA LYS A 372 -14.72 13.15 -8.35
C LYS A 372 -15.44 12.97 -7.02
N ASN A 373 -16.74 12.72 -7.07
CA ASN A 373 -17.59 12.76 -5.89
C ASN A 373 -17.49 11.49 -5.03
N SER A 374 -17.07 10.34 -5.61
CA SER A 374 -16.77 9.13 -4.85
C SER A 374 -15.65 9.37 -3.82
N GLN A 375 -14.74 10.30 -4.10
CA GLN A 375 -13.58 10.57 -3.25
C GLN A 375 -13.92 11.41 -2.01
N PHE A 376 -15.12 11.99 -1.90
CA PHE A 376 -15.60 12.60 -0.66
C PHE A 376 -16.06 11.57 0.38
N ALA A 377 -16.19 10.30 0.00
CA ALA A 377 -16.42 9.21 0.93
C ALA A 377 -15.14 8.90 1.75
N LYS A 378 -15.33 8.43 2.99
CA LYS A 378 -14.22 7.95 3.82
C LYS A 378 -13.56 6.73 3.16
N PRO A 379 -12.23 6.69 2.99
CA PRO A 379 -11.54 5.45 2.69
C PRO A 379 -11.46 4.59 3.96
N TYR A 380 -11.88 3.32 3.86
CA TYR A 380 -11.74 2.38 4.98
C TYR A 380 -10.49 1.50 4.87
N PHE A 381 -9.59 1.86 3.97
CA PHE A 381 -8.25 1.29 3.85
C PHE A 381 -7.24 2.43 3.68
N GLU A 382 -6.35 2.58 4.67
CA GLU A 382 -5.45 3.73 4.77
C GLU A 382 -4.09 3.38 5.38
N PHE A 383 -3.04 4.07 4.94
CA PHE A 383 -1.68 4.02 5.51
C PHE A 383 -1.08 2.62 5.60
N SER A 384 -1.38 1.76 4.63
CA SER A 384 -0.88 0.39 4.57
C SER A 384 0.65 0.32 4.42
N GLY A 385 1.21 -0.84 4.74
CA GLY A 385 2.63 -1.14 4.53
C GLY A 385 3.03 -1.45 3.08
N ALA A 386 2.18 -1.15 2.09
CA ALA A 386 2.43 -1.40 0.68
C ALA A 386 3.58 -0.57 0.10
N CYS A 387 4.06 -0.96 -1.08
CA CYS A 387 5.09 -0.24 -1.81
C CYS A 387 4.67 1.21 -2.13
N ALA A 388 5.64 2.13 -2.16
CA ALA A 388 5.42 3.47 -2.69
C ALA A 388 5.04 3.38 -4.18
N GLY A 389 3.81 3.84 -4.53
CA GLY A 389 3.27 3.72 -5.89
C GLY A 389 2.71 2.34 -6.24
N CYS A 390 2.36 1.52 -5.25
CA CYS A 390 1.71 0.21 -5.44
C CYS A 390 0.51 0.32 -6.37
N GLY A 391 0.39 -0.61 -7.35
CA GLY A 391 -0.74 -0.68 -8.27
C GLY A 391 -1.97 -1.38 -7.69
N GLU A 392 -1.83 -2.14 -6.59
CA GLU A 392 -2.94 -2.90 -6.00
C GLU A 392 -3.82 -2.04 -5.08
N THR A 393 -3.20 -1.29 -4.17
CA THR A 393 -3.89 -0.62 -3.06
C THR A 393 -4.88 0.47 -3.47
N PRO A 394 -4.74 1.19 -4.63
CA PRO A 394 -5.79 2.10 -5.09
C PRO A 394 -7.13 1.42 -5.35
N TYR A 395 -7.13 0.18 -5.86
CA TYR A 395 -8.35 -0.60 -6.06
C TYR A 395 -9.00 -0.99 -4.73
N ILE A 396 -8.23 -1.49 -3.76
CA ILE A 396 -8.74 -1.83 -2.42
C ILE A 396 -9.33 -0.59 -1.74
N LYS A 397 -8.62 0.54 -1.81
CA LYS A 397 -9.11 1.81 -1.28
C LYS A 397 -10.45 2.18 -1.90
N LEU A 398 -10.58 2.10 -3.23
CA LEU A 398 -11.81 2.43 -3.94
C LEU A 398 -12.96 1.52 -3.52
N VAL A 399 -12.76 0.20 -3.53
CA VAL A 399 -13.79 -0.78 -3.11
C VAL A 399 -14.24 -0.50 -1.68
N THR A 400 -13.30 -0.23 -0.76
CA THR A 400 -13.65 0.10 0.62
C THR A 400 -14.34 1.46 0.76
N GLN A 401 -14.03 2.46 -0.08
CA GLN A 401 -14.77 3.73 -0.10
C GLN A 401 -16.23 3.56 -0.54
N LEU A 402 -16.49 2.60 -1.42
CA LEU A 402 -17.83 2.35 -1.95
C LEU A 402 -18.68 1.50 -0.99
N PHE A 403 -18.10 0.52 -0.32
CA PHE A 403 -18.85 -0.52 0.39
C PHE A 403 -18.31 -0.82 1.79
N GLY A 404 -17.24 -0.17 2.23
CA GLY A 404 -16.47 -0.55 3.43
C GLY A 404 -17.27 -0.60 4.74
N ASP A 405 -18.32 0.18 4.87
CA ASP A 405 -19.16 0.20 6.06
C ASP A 405 -19.96 -1.09 6.28
N ARG A 406 -20.01 -2.00 5.31
CA ARG A 406 -20.78 -3.23 5.32
C ARG A 406 -20.08 -4.45 4.67
N MET A 407 -18.74 -4.35 4.50
CA MET A 407 -17.95 -5.40 3.83
C MET A 407 -17.49 -6.51 4.76
N TYR A 408 -17.49 -7.72 4.21
CA TYR A 408 -16.65 -8.83 4.67
C TYR A 408 -15.59 -9.12 3.62
N VAL A 409 -14.35 -9.23 4.04
CA VAL A 409 -13.20 -9.44 3.17
C VAL A 409 -12.45 -10.69 3.59
N ALA A 410 -12.46 -11.71 2.74
CA ALA A 410 -11.55 -12.84 2.81
C ALA A 410 -10.35 -12.56 1.90
N ASN A 411 -9.14 -12.59 2.43
CA ASN A 411 -7.94 -12.20 1.69
C ASN A 411 -6.96 -13.35 1.58
N ALA A 412 -6.62 -13.75 0.35
CA ALA A 412 -5.61 -14.76 0.09
C ALA A 412 -4.22 -14.30 0.53
N SER A 413 -3.39 -15.21 1.01
CA SER A 413 -1.99 -14.93 1.31
C SER A 413 -1.27 -14.34 0.10
N GLY A 414 -0.50 -13.27 0.30
CA GLY A 414 0.21 -12.55 -0.75
C GLY A 414 0.55 -11.11 -0.33
N CYS A 415 0.74 -10.21 -1.29
CA CYS A 415 0.95 -8.79 -0.97
C CYS A 415 -0.25 -8.18 -0.24
N SER A 416 -1.46 -8.45 -0.71
CA SER A 416 -2.69 -7.88 -0.13
C SER A 416 -2.91 -8.29 1.33
N SER A 417 -2.59 -9.51 1.70
CA SER A 417 -2.62 -9.94 3.10
C SER A 417 -1.45 -9.38 3.92
N ALA A 418 -0.25 -9.29 3.32
CA ALA A 418 0.92 -8.77 4.01
C ALA A 418 0.76 -7.30 4.40
N TYR A 419 0.27 -6.44 3.50
CA TYR A 419 0.02 -5.05 3.86
C TYR A 419 -1.35 -4.81 4.50
N GLY A 420 -2.28 -5.77 4.42
CA GLY A 420 -3.61 -5.69 5.03
C GLY A 420 -3.65 -6.11 6.50
N GLY A 421 -2.78 -7.05 6.91
CA GLY A 421 -2.75 -7.64 8.24
C GLY A 421 -1.37 -7.67 8.90
N SER A 422 -0.51 -6.69 8.61
CA SER A 422 0.83 -6.57 9.18
C SER A 422 0.76 -5.97 10.59
N THR A 423 0.28 -6.76 11.58
CA THR A 423 0.26 -6.31 12.98
C THR A 423 1.63 -5.79 13.43
N PRO A 424 1.68 -4.70 14.20
CA PRO A 424 0.60 -4.01 14.88
C PRO A 424 -0.20 -3.02 14.01
N SER A 425 0.07 -2.93 12.72
CA SER A 425 -0.57 -1.99 11.79
C SER A 425 -1.75 -2.62 11.08
N SER A 426 -2.97 -2.19 11.40
CA SER A 426 -4.17 -2.51 10.64
C SER A 426 -4.57 -1.32 9.78
N PRO A 427 -4.51 -1.42 8.44
CA PRO A 427 -4.92 -0.35 7.54
C PRO A 427 -6.42 -0.28 7.31
N TYR A 428 -7.15 -1.37 7.57
CA TYR A 428 -8.61 -1.36 7.56
C TYR A 428 -9.13 -0.62 8.79
N THR A 429 -10.01 0.35 8.59
CA THR A 429 -10.47 1.28 9.62
C THR A 429 -11.99 1.36 9.66
N THR A 430 -12.54 2.01 10.69
CA THR A 430 -13.96 2.21 10.87
C THR A 430 -14.36 3.68 10.75
N ASP A 431 -15.66 3.93 10.55
CA ASP A 431 -16.23 5.27 10.70
C ASP A 431 -16.45 5.62 12.19
N LYS A 432 -16.97 6.82 12.46
CA LYS A 432 -17.26 7.30 13.83
C LYS A 432 -18.33 6.48 14.57
N ASN A 433 -19.09 5.64 13.85
CA ASN A 433 -20.11 4.74 14.41
C ASN A 433 -19.58 3.32 14.63
N GLY A 434 -18.30 3.07 14.33
CA GLY A 434 -17.68 1.75 14.44
C GLY A 434 -17.92 0.83 13.25
N ASN A 435 -18.56 1.31 12.16
CA ASN A 435 -18.76 0.50 10.95
C ASN A 435 -17.48 0.52 10.09
N GLY A 436 -17.11 -0.64 9.58
CA GLY A 436 -15.95 -0.82 8.70
C GLY A 436 -15.83 -2.26 8.20
N PRO A 437 -14.85 -2.56 7.33
CA PRO A 437 -14.66 -3.91 6.82
C PRO A 437 -14.30 -4.90 7.94
N ALA A 438 -14.97 -6.06 7.96
CA ALA A 438 -14.49 -7.23 8.68
C ALA A 438 -13.51 -7.96 7.74
N TRP A 439 -12.23 -7.96 8.09
CA TRP A 439 -11.17 -8.52 7.27
C TRP A 439 -10.49 -9.69 7.96
N ALA A 440 -10.26 -10.76 7.22
CA ALA A 440 -9.45 -11.87 7.66
C ALA A 440 -8.61 -12.45 6.50
N MET A 441 -7.45 -12.99 6.86
CA MET A 441 -6.55 -13.68 5.93
C MET A 441 -6.84 -15.17 5.94
N SER A 442 -6.86 -15.77 4.76
CA SER A 442 -6.80 -17.23 4.57
C SER A 442 -5.49 -17.65 3.93
N LEU A 443 -5.29 -18.96 3.75
CA LEU A 443 -4.18 -19.50 3.00
C LEU A 443 -4.33 -19.24 1.49
N PHE A 444 -3.30 -19.54 0.70
CA PHE A 444 -3.32 -19.35 -0.75
C PHE A 444 -4.45 -20.13 -1.43
N GLU A 445 -4.57 -21.40 -1.03
CA GLU A 445 -5.38 -22.40 -1.71
C GLU A 445 -6.86 -22.32 -1.40
N ASP A 446 -7.26 -21.79 -0.24
CA ASP A 446 -8.62 -21.93 0.29
C ASP A 446 -9.41 -20.61 0.40
N ASN A 447 -8.87 -19.49 -0.13
CA ASN A 447 -9.49 -18.18 0.07
C ASN A 447 -10.88 -18.03 -0.54
N ALA A 448 -11.10 -18.65 -1.70
CA ALA A 448 -12.42 -18.58 -2.34
C ALA A 448 -13.48 -19.28 -1.49
N GLU A 449 -13.16 -20.49 -1.00
CA GLU A 449 -14.00 -21.29 -0.12
C GLU A 449 -14.21 -20.61 1.23
N TYR A 450 -13.19 -19.93 1.76
CA TYR A 450 -13.28 -19.16 2.99
C TYR A 450 -14.28 -17.99 2.85
N ALA A 451 -14.21 -17.25 1.73
CA ALA A 451 -15.17 -16.20 1.41
C ALA A 451 -16.59 -16.76 1.22
N TYR A 452 -16.70 -17.93 0.59
CA TYR A 452 -17.97 -18.63 0.41
C TYR A 452 -18.56 -19.06 1.76
N GLY A 453 -17.73 -19.52 2.69
CA GLY A 453 -18.13 -19.83 4.06
C GLY A 453 -18.68 -18.60 4.80
N TYR A 454 -18.07 -17.43 4.63
CA TYR A 454 -18.62 -16.17 5.16
C TYR A 454 -20.01 -15.87 4.60
N LEU A 455 -20.20 -16.02 3.29
CA LEU A 455 -21.49 -15.78 2.65
C LEU A 455 -22.56 -16.73 3.21
N LEU A 456 -22.30 -18.03 3.22
CA LEU A 456 -23.27 -19.04 3.69
C LEU A 456 -23.60 -18.87 5.18
N GLY A 457 -22.59 -18.57 6.02
CA GLY A 457 -22.82 -18.29 7.44
C GLY A 457 -23.72 -17.07 7.66
N GLN A 458 -23.51 -16.01 6.88
CA GLN A 458 -24.35 -14.83 6.93
C GLN A 458 -25.76 -15.07 6.43
N GLU A 459 -25.95 -15.77 5.32
CA GLU A 459 -27.25 -16.14 4.79
C GLU A 459 -28.05 -16.96 5.82
N ALA A 460 -27.40 -17.89 6.53
CA ALA A 460 -28.02 -18.69 7.56
C ALA A 460 -28.54 -17.84 8.74
N VAL A 461 -27.68 -16.94 9.27
CA VAL A 461 -28.10 -16.04 10.36
C VAL A 461 -29.19 -15.06 9.87
N LYS A 462 -29.02 -14.51 8.67
CA LYS A 462 -30.00 -13.60 8.06
C LYS A 462 -31.37 -14.26 7.93
N THR A 463 -31.43 -15.54 7.54
CA THR A 463 -32.67 -16.30 7.44
C THR A 463 -33.40 -16.39 8.81
N GLN A 464 -32.66 -16.64 9.89
CA GLN A 464 -33.23 -16.64 11.24
C GLN A 464 -33.74 -15.25 11.66
N VAL A 465 -33.00 -14.21 11.32
CA VAL A 465 -33.42 -12.82 11.58
C VAL A 465 -34.73 -12.51 10.82
N LEU A 466 -34.81 -12.85 9.54
CA LEU A 466 -36.00 -12.61 8.70
C LEU A 466 -37.23 -13.33 9.29
N SER A 467 -37.13 -14.62 9.65
CA SER A 467 -38.20 -15.35 10.32
C SER A 467 -38.65 -14.68 11.63
N SER A 468 -37.70 -14.12 12.39
CA SER A 468 -38.02 -13.39 13.61
C SER A 468 -38.74 -12.07 13.33
N VAL A 469 -38.38 -11.37 12.25
CA VAL A 469 -39.09 -10.14 11.82
C VAL A 469 -40.49 -10.45 11.32
N GLU A 470 -40.70 -11.54 10.58
CA GLU A 470 -42.04 -12.04 10.19
C GLU A 470 -42.86 -12.33 11.43
N SER A 471 -42.29 -12.99 12.43
CA SER A 471 -42.97 -13.27 13.71
C SER A 471 -43.39 -12.00 14.46
N LEU A 472 -42.60 -10.91 14.41
CA LEU A 472 -43.02 -9.60 14.96
C LEU A 472 -44.27 -9.07 14.26
N VAL A 473 -44.37 -9.21 12.93
CA VAL A 473 -45.53 -8.78 12.17
C VAL A 473 -46.77 -9.59 12.59
N GLU A 474 -46.62 -10.92 12.74
CA GLU A 474 -47.71 -11.80 13.18
C GLU A 474 -48.18 -11.50 14.60
N GLN A 475 -47.26 -11.13 15.49
CA GLN A 475 -47.54 -10.75 16.88
C GLN A 475 -48.06 -9.32 17.04
N GLY A 476 -48.11 -8.53 15.97
CA GLY A 476 -48.54 -7.14 16.01
C GLY A 476 -47.53 -6.19 16.65
N ILE A 477 -46.22 -6.58 16.71
CA ILE A 477 -45.14 -5.83 17.35
C ILE A 477 -44.41 -5.03 16.27
N ALA A 478 -44.24 -3.72 16.46
CA ALA A 478 -43.49 -2.83 15.57
C ALA A 478 -43.80 -3.04 14.06
N VAL A 479 -45.05 -3.31 13.72
CA VAL A 479 -45.49 -3.82 12.41
C VAL A 479 -44.99 -2.97 11.24
N ASP A 480 -45.05 -1.64 11.32
CA ASP A 480 -44.66 -0.77 10.23
C ASP A 480 -43.14 -0.83 9.99
N ALA A 481 -42.36 -0.82 11.05
CA ALA A 481 -40.88 -0.94 10.95
C ALA A 481 -40.46 -2.32 10.45
N ALA A 482 -41.12 -3.39 10.93
CA ALA A 482 -40.85 -4.76 10.50
C ALA A 482 -41.19 -4.97 9.01
N LYS A 483 -42.33 -4.47 8.53
CA LYS A 483 -42.68 -4.52 7.10
C LYS A 483 -41.71 -3.71 6.22
N ALA A 484 -41.37 -2.49 6.64
CA ALA A 484 -40.39 -1.68 5.91
C ALA A 484 -39.03 -2.38 5.82
N TYR A 485 -38.63 -3.08 6.89
CA TYR A 485 -37.42 -3.87 6.89
C TYR A 485 -37.52 -5.05 5.91
N LEU A 486 -38.58 -5.85 5.94
CA LEU A 486 -38.76 -6.98 5.02
C LEU A 486 -38.76 -6.55 3.55
N GLU A 487 -39.26 -5.36 3.24
CA GLU A 487 -39.30 -4.81 1.87
C GLU A 487 -37.90 -4.33 1.40
N LYS A 488 -37.07 -3.79 2.33
CA LYS A 488 -35.89 -3.00 1.95
C LYS A 488 -34.54 -3.52 2.49
N HIS A 489 -34.54 -4.60 3.26
CA HIS A 489 -33.36 -5.12 3.94
C HIS A 489 -32.24 -5.54 2.98
N ASP A 490 -32.54 -5.77 1.69
CA ASP A 490 -31.60 -6.19 0.66
C ASP A 490 -31.26 -5.08 -0.36
N ILE A 491 -31.78 -3.87 -0.16
CA ILE A 491 -31.44 -2.70 -0.97
C ILE A 491 -30.26 -1.99 -0.32
N SER A 492 -29.12 -1.96 -1.00
CA SER A 492 -27.83 -1.48 -0.46
C SER A 492 -27.91 -0.10 0.20
N GLU A 493 -28.58 0.87 -0.44
CA GLU A 493 -28.68 2.24 0.04
C GLU A 493 -29.70 2.42 1.19
N GLU A 494 -30.69 1.51 1.32
CA GLU A 494 -31.80 1.63 2.27
C GLU A 494 -31.68 0.69 3.47
N SER A 495 -30.97 -0.44 3.31
CA SER A 495 -30.95 -1.53 4.29
C SER A 495 -30.53 -1.11 5.70
N ARG A 496 -29.54 -0.21 5.82
CA ARG A 496 -29.10 0.30 7.12
C ARG A 496 -30.16 1.14 7.80
N ALA A 497 -30.81 2.05 7.07
CA ALA A 497 -31.84 2.92 7.64
C ALA A 497 -33.04 2.12 8.17
N VAL A 498 -33.49 1.12 7.42
CA VAL A 498 -34.61 0.26 7.89
C VAL A 498 -34.18 -0.68 9.03
N SER A 499 -32.92 -1.09 9.08
CA SER A 499 -32.32 -1.85 10.18
C SER A 499 -32.30 -1.05 11.48
N ASP A 500 -31.84 0.19 11.43
CA ASP A 500 -31.75 1.10 12.56
C ASP A 500 -33.17 1.45 13.07
N ALA A 501 -34.11 1.71 12.16
CA ALA A 501 -35.50 1.97 12.50
C ALA A 501 -36.17 0.75 13.18
N LEU A 502 -35.91 -0.46 12.70
CA LEU A 502 -36.43 -1.68 13.32
C LEU A 502 -35.86 -1.87 14.73
N LEU A 503 -34.54 -1.72 14.91
CA LEU A 503 -33.88 -1.84 16.22
C LEU A 503 -34.42 -0.81 17.22
N GLU A 504 -34.62 0.43 16.80
CA GLU A 504 -35.24 1.46 17.66
C GLU A 504 -36.68 1.10 18.05
N ALA A 505 -37.47 0.61 17.09
CA ALA A 505 -38.86 0.23 17.32
C ALA A 505 -39.05 -0.95 18.30
N ILE A 506 -38.06 -1.85 18.38
CA ILE A 506 -38.08 -3.05 19.24
C ILE A 506 -37.16 -2.96 20.44
N LYS A 507 -36.58 -1.80 20.75
CA LYS A 507 -35.54 -1.67 21.78
C LYS A 507 -35.99 -2.13 23.17
N ASP A 508 -37.25 -1.87 23.54
CA ASP A 508 -37.86 -2.17 24.84
C ASP A 508 -38.75 -3.42 24.79
N ASP A 509 -38.91 -4.07 23.64
CA ASP A 509 -39.74 -5.27 23.50
C ASP A 509 -39.00 -6.51 24.00
N ASN A 510 -39.71 -7.31 24.84
CA ASN A 510 -39.14 -8.48 25.50
C ASN A 510 -39.54 -9.82 24.85
N SER A 511 -40.17 -9.79 23.68
CA SER A 511 -40.49 -11.02 22.94
C SER A 511 -39.19 -11.74 22.51
N GLU A 512 -39.28 -13.06 22.36
CA GLU A 512 -38.15 -13.88 21.90
C GLU A 512 -37.65 -13.42 20.52
N ALA A 513 -38.58 -13.05 19.62
CA ALA A 513 -38.27 -12.54 18.30
C ALA A 513 -37.44 -11.23 18.38
N ALA A 514 -37.86 -10.25 19.20
CA ALA A 514 -37.13 -9.01 19.37
C ALA A 514 -35.75 -9.23 20.01
N ALA A 515 -35.67 -10.15 20.98
CA ALA A 515 -34.40 -10.49 21.61
C ALA A 515 -33.41 -11.11 20.61
N LEU A 516 -33.86 -12.04 19.77
CA LEU A 516 -33.03 -12.67 18.72
C LEU A 516 -32.55 -11.64 17.67
N ILE A 517 -33.45 -10.72 17.26
CA ILE A 517 -33.07 -9.64 16.32
C ILE A 517 -32.02 -8.73 16.94
N ARG A 518 -32.15 -8.32 18.20
CA ARG A 518 -31.16 -7.48 18.88
C ARG A 518 -29.81 -8.21 19.08
N GLN A 519 -29.85 -9.51 19.39
CA GLN A 519 -28.64 -10.33 19.49
C GLN A 519 -27.88 -10.39 18.17
N ASN A 520 -28.60 -10.43 17.05
CA ASN A 520 -28.04 -10.53 15.69
C ASN A 520 -28.08 -9.20 14.93
N LYS A 521 -28.07 -8.06 15.62
CA LYS A 521 -28.18 -6.72 15.02
C LYS A 521 -27.19 -6.45 13.89
N GLU A 522 -26.00 -7.05 13.96
CA GLU A 522 -24.95 -6.88 12.97
C GLU A 522 -25.28 -7.50 11.62
N TYR A 523 -26.19 -8.46 11.57
CA TYR A 523 -26.64 -9.14 10.35
C TYR A 523 -27.86 -8.50 9.69
N LEU A 524 -28.45 -7.45 10.27
CA LEU A 524 -29.65 -6.80 9.75
C LEU A 524 -29.40 -6.09 8.41
N SER A 525 -28.34 -5.27 8.32
CA SER A 525 -28.04 -4.55 7.07
C SER A 525 -27.44 -5.49 6.01
N LYS A 526 -27.71 -5.20 4.73
CA LYS A 526 -27.11 -5.93 3.60
C LYS A 526 -25.60 -5.92 3.72
N LYS A 527 -24.99 -7.08 3.63
CA LYS A 527 -23.53 -7.24 3.60
C LYS A 527 -23.02 -7.36 2.17
N SER A 528 -21.77 -6.97 1.96
CA SER A 528 -21.05 -7.14 0.71
C SER A 528 -19.86 -8.06 0.97
N VAL A 529 -19.87 -9.27 0.42
CA VAL A 529 -18.84 -10.28 0.65
C VAL A 529 -17.85 -10.28 -0.52
N TRP A 530 -16.57 -10.16 -0.20
CA TRP A 530 -15.49 -10.05 -1.16
C TRP A 530 -14.36 -11.03 -0.88
N ALA A 531 -13.89 -11.73 -1.91
CA ALA A 531 -12.63 -12.46 -1.91
C ALA A 531 -11.55 -11.61 -2.61
N PHE A 532 -10.48 -11.25 -1.89
CA PHE A 532 -9.35 -10.50 -2.42
C PHE A 532 -8.14 -11.39 -2.57
N GLY A 533 -7.39 -11.23 -3.65
CA GLY A 533 -6.10 -11.89 -3.81
C GLY A 533 -5.37 -11.55 -5.10
N GLY A 534 -4.10 -11.92 -5.17
CA GLY A 534 -3.25 -11.74 -6.34
C GLY A 534 -3.48 -12.81 -7.42
N ASP A 535 -2.78 -12.64 -8.53
CA ASP A 535 -2.83 -13.58 -9.67
C ASP A 535 -2.31 -14.97 -9.32
N GLY A 536 -1.32 -15.10 -8.45
CA GLY A 536 -0.83 -16.41 -7.99
C GLY A 536 -1.91 -17.24 -7.31
N TRP A 537 -2.80 -16.61 -6.55
CA TRP A 537 -3.99 -17.26 -6.01
C TRP A 537 -5.00 -17.59 -7.12
N ALA A 538 -5.48 -16.57 -7.82
CA ALA A 538 -6.64 -16.70 -8.70
C ALA A 538 -6.38 -17.52 -9.98
N TYR A 539 -5.14 -17.46 -10.51
CA TYR A 539 -4.79 -18.16 -11.75
C TYR A 539 -4.19 -19.55 -11.53
N ASP A 540 -3.60 -19.78 -10.35
CA ASP A 540 -2.81 -20.98 -10.07
C ASP A 540 -3.35 -21.78 -8.89
N ILE A 541 -2.83 -21.52 -7.67
CA ILE A 541 -2.99 -22.42 -6.53
C ILE A 541 -4.42 -22.44 -5.98
N GLY A 542 -5.13 -21.31 -5.98
CA GLY A 542 -6.53 -21.21 -5.52
C GLY A 542 -7.57 -21.31 -6.64
N TYR A 543 -7.14 -21.60 -7.88
CA TYR A 543 -8.08 -21.60 -9.02
C TYR A 543 -9.20 -22.63 -8.89
N GLY A 544 -8.92 -23.83 -8.38
CA GLY A 544 -9.93 -24.86 -8.22
C GLY A 544 -11.07 -24.46 -7.30
N GLY A 545 -10.75 -23.83 -6.16
CA GLY A 545 -11.76 -23.27 -5.26
C GLY A 545 -12.48 -22.06 -5.84
N LEU A 546 -11.75 -21.18 -6.51
CA LEU A 546 -12.35 -20.05 -7.20
C LEU A 546 -13.36 -20.48 -8.26
N ASP A 547 -13.00 -21.45 -9.09
CA ASP A 547 -13.88 -22.03 -10.10
C ASP A 547 -15.16 -22.61 -9.48
N HIS A 548 -15.04 -23.40 -8.40
CA HIS A 548 -16.16 -23.94 -7.65
C HIS A 548 -17.09 -22.85 -7.08
N VAL A 549 -16.53 -21.79 -6.53
CA VAL A 549 -17.28 -20.67 -5.94
C VAL A 549 -18.03 -19.90 -7.02
N LEU A 550 -17.39 -19.61 -8.16
CA LEU A 550 -18.07 -18.98 -9.30
C LEU A 550 -19.19 -19.87 -9.87
N ALA A 551 -18.96 -21.19 -9.89
CA ALA A 551 -19.98 -22.16 -10.32
C ALA A 551 -21.20 -22.24 -9.39
N SER A 552 -21.09 -21.77 -8.12
CA SER A 552 -22.18 -21.84 -7.14
C SER A 552 -23.40 -20.98 -7.46
N GLY A 553 -23.24 -19.96 -8.32
CA GLY A 553 -24.29 -18.98 -8.64
C GLY A 553 -24.65 -18.03 -7.49
N LYS A 554 -23.91 -18.05 -6.37
CA LYS A 554 -24.17 -17.22 -5.19
C LYS A 554 -23.65 -15.81 -5.35
N ASN A 555 -24.29 -14.85 -4.68
CA ASN A 555 -23.92 -13.43 -4.70
C ASN A 555 -22.62 -13.18 -3.90
N ILE A 556 -21.48 -13.34 -4.57
CA ILE A 556 -20.16 -13.14 -4.02
C ILE A 556 -19.28 -12.38 -5.00
N ASN A 557 -18.47 -11.48 -4.50
CA ASN A 557 -17.58 -10.65 -5.30
C ASN A 557 -16.12 -11.12 -5.19
N VAL A 558 -15.43 -11.19 -6.32
CA VAL A 558 -14.03 -11.55 -6.40
C VAL A 558 -13.22 -10.39 -6.99
N LEU A 559 -12.19 -9.93 -6.27
CA LEU A 559 -11.26 -8.91 -6.73
C LEU A 559 -9.87 -9.54 -6.93
N VAL A 560 -9.46 -9.65 -8.19
CA VAL A 560 -8.13 -10.15 -8.55
C VAL A 560 -7.19 -8.98 -8.81
N LEU A 561 -6.16 -8.86 -7.99
CA LEU A 561 -5.09 -7.87 -8.10
C LEU A 561 -3.97 -8.47 -8.95
N ASP A 562 -4.08 -8.31 -10.27
CA ASP A 562 -3.22 -8.99 -11.24
C ASP A 562 -1.90 -8.25 -11.44
N THR A 563 -0.88 -8.67 -10.73
CA THR A 563 0.51 -8.21 -10.89
C THR A 563 1.33 -9.06 -11.86
N GLU A 564 0.73 -10.09 -12.45
CA GLU A 564 1.34 -11.01 -13.40
C GLU A 564 2.55 -11.81 -12.86
N VAL A 565 2.71 -11.86 -11.54
CA VAL A 565 3.73 -12.65 -10.82
C VAL A 565 3.29 -12.92 -9.39
N TYR A 566 3.84 -13.93 -8.73
CA TYR A 566 3.79 -14.05 -7.26
C TYR A 566 4.66 -12.95 -6.64
N SER A 567 4.09 -11.76 -6.46
CA SER A 567 4.87 -10.57 -6.12
C SER A 567 5.42 -10.59 -4.70
N ASN A 568 4.63 -11.02 -3.72
CA ASN A 568 5.03 -10.99 -2.30
C ASN A 568 6.19 -11.96 -1.98
N THR A 569 6.20 -13.13 -2.60
CA THR A 569 7.24 -14.15 -2.41
C THR A 569 8.50 -13.85 -3.21
N GLY A 570 8.48 -12.82 -4.04
CA GLY A 570 9.65 -12.27 -4.72
C GLY A 570 9.70 -12.48 -6.24
N GLY A 571 8.56 -12.50 -6.92
CA GLY A 571 8.48 -12.44 -8.37
C GLY A 571 8.60 -13.77 -9.11
N GLN A 572 7.98 -14.84 -8.58
CA GLN A 572 7.87 -16.12 -9.27
C GLN A 572 6.82 -16.02 -10.39
N ALA A 573 7.02 -16.79 -11.46
CA ALA A 573 6.07 -16.87 -12.56
C ALA A 573 4.74 -17.49 -12.13
N SER A 574 3.64 -16.86 -12.56
CA SER A 574 2.28 -17.41 -12.48
C SER A 574 1.74 -17.77 -13.86
N LYS A 575 0.53 -18.33 -13.92
CA LYS A 575 -0.18 -18.50 -15.20
C LYS A 575 -0.66 -17.17 -15.79
N SER A 576 -0.68 -16.11 -14.98
CA SER A 576 -0.91 -14.74 -15.41
C SER A 576 0.31 -14.08 -16.05
N THR A 577 1.52 -14.55 -15.78
CA THR A 577 2.75 -13.99 -16.39
C THR A 577 2.65 -14.07 -17.91
N ALA A 578 2.90 -12.95 -18.59
CA ALA A 578 2.76 -12.87 -20.05
C ALA A 578 3.96 -13.48 -20.80
N THR A 579 3.75 -13.86 -22.05
CA THR A 579 4.79 -14.36 -22.97
C THR A 579 5.99 -13.41 -23.01
N GLY A 580 7.20 -13.94 -22.93
CA GLY A 580 8.46 -13.18 -22.99
C GLY A 580 8.89 -12.52 -21.70
N ALA A 581 8.05 -12.44 -20.67
CA ALA A 581 8.44 -11.89 -19.38
C ALA A 581 9.37 -12.84 -18.62
N ILE A 582 10.46 -12.31 -18.06
CA ILE A 582 11.30 -13.02 -17.09
C ILE A 582 10.63 -12.92 -15.71
N ALA A 583 10.61 -14.05 -15.03
CA ALA A 583 10.26 -14.18 -13.62
C ALA A 583 11.11 -15.29 -12.99
N LYS A 584 11.12 -15.41 -11.66
CA LYS A 584 11.74 -16.59 -11.02
C LYS A 584 11.04 -17.85 -11.52
N PHE A 585 11.79 -18.91 -11.73
CA PHE A 585 11.43 -20.15 -12.43
C PHE A 585 11.16 -20.03 -13.93
N GLN A 586 11.28 -18.81 -14.51
CA GLN A 586 11.18 -18.53 -15.94
C GLN A 586 12.29 -17.56 -16.39
N ALA A 587 13.54 -17.88 -16.04
CA ALA A 587 14.70 -17.03 -16.31
C ALA A 587 14.93 -16.75 -17.81
N GLY A 588 14.59 -17.69 -18.69
CA GLY A 588 14.68 -17.56 -20.14
C GLY A 588 13.47 -16.93 -20.82
N GLY A 589 12.59 -16.29 -20.06
CA GLY A 589 11.31 -15.74 -20.54
C GLY A 589 10.21 -16.79 -20.68
N LYS A 590 8.98 -16.44 -20.34
CA LYS A 590 7.84 -17.36 -20.45
C LYS A 590 7.51 -17.62 -21.92
N THR A 591 7.32 -18.87 -22.29
CA THR A 591 7.08 -19.30 -23.68
C THR A 591 5.60 -19.50 -24.00
N THR A 592 4.73 -19.61 -22.97
CA THR A 592 3.30 -19.83 -23.10
C THR A 592 2.50 -18.55 -22.89
N ARG A 593 1.29 -18.51 -23.47
CA ARG A 593 0.35 -17.39 -23.27
C ARG A 593 -0.05 -17.23 -21.79
N LYS A 594 -0.46 -16.01 -21.44
CA LYS A 594 -1.21 -15.74 -20.21
C LYS A 594 -2.53 -16.50 -20.24
N LYS A 595 -2.88 -17.14 -19.12
CA LYS A 595 -4.20 -17.73 -18.92
C LYS A 595 -5.26 -16.63 -18.96
N ASP A 596 -6.34 -16.86 -19.69
CA ASP A 596 -7.46 -15.93 -19.76
C ASP A 596 -8.52 -16.31 -18.73
N LEU A 597 -8.36 -15.75 -17.53
CA LEU A 597 -9.26 -16.06 -16.42
C LEU A 597 -10.68 -15.51 -16.65
N GLY A 598 -10.79 -14.36 -17.31
CA GLY A 598 -12.06 -13.75 -17.63
C GLY A 598 -12.88 -14.57 -18.62
N MET A 599 -12.27 -15.05 -19.71
CA MET A 599 -12.92 -15.93 -20.67
C MET A 599 -13.39 -17.25 -20.02
N MET A 600 -12.58 -17.81 -19.11
CA MET A 600 -12.97 -19.02 -18.39
C MET A 600 -14.21 -18.77 -17.51
N ALA A 601 -14.25 -17.65 -16.79
CA ALA A 601 -15.41 -17.30 -15.96
C ALA A 601 -16.66 -16.96 -16.80
N MET A 602 -16.50 -16.27 -17.93
CA MET A 602 -17.61 -15.97 -18.83
C MET A 602 -18.28 -17.22 -19.41
N SER A 603 -17.54 -18.35 -19.50
CA SER A 603 -18.11 -19.60 -20.02
C SER A 603 -19.26 -20.18 -19.19
N TYR A 604 -19.44 -19.74 -17.92
CA TYR A 604 -20.60 -20.08 -17.10
C TYR A 604 -21.89 -19.37 -17.55
N GLY A 605 -21.80 -18.24 -18.26
CA GLY A 605 -22.94 -17.49 -18.75
C GLY A 605 -23.66 -16.62 -17.72
N TYR A 606 -23.51 -16.92 -16.41
CA TYR A 606 -24.14 -16.22 -15.30
C TYR A 606 -23.16 -15.58 -14.32
N VAL A 607 -21.88 -15.49 -14.65
CA VAL A 607 -20.86 -14.81 -13.84
C VAL A 607 -20.64 -13.41 -14.43
N TYR A 608 -20.81 -12.37 -13.62
CA TYR A 608 -20.37 -11.03 -14.02
C TYR A 608 -18.85 -10.98 -14.08
N VAL A 609 -18.29 -10.49 -15.19
CA VAL A 609 -16.84 -10.39 -15.35
C VAL A 609 -16.44 -9.00 -15.83
N ALA A 610 -15.42 -8.40 -15.20
CA ALA A 610 -14.85 -7.14 -15.66
C ALA A 610 -13.32 -7.20 -15.64
N GLN A 611 -12.70 -6.62 -16.66
CA GLN A 611 -11.27 -6.39 -16.72
C GLN A 611 -11.00 -4.89 -16.77
N VAL A 612 -10.23 -4.38 -15.81
CA VAL A 612 -10.07 -2.96 -15.56
C VAL A 612 -8.61 -2.54 -15.43
N ALA A 613 -8.34 -1.25 -15.71
CA ALA A 613 -7.06 -0.59 -15.44
C ALA A 613 -7.34 0.86 -15.05
N MET A 614 -7.21 1.17 -13.77
CA MET A 614 -7.62 2.46 -13.17
C MET A 614 -6.95 3.65 -13.85
N GLY A 615 -5.66 3.55 -14.18
CA GLY A 615 -4.90 4.62 -14.84
C GLY A 615 -5.28 4.84 -16.31
N ALA A 616 -5.89 3.84 -16.94
CA ALA A 616 -6.38 3.95 -18.30
C ALA A 616 -7.76 4.59 -18.38
N ASP A 617 -8.70 4.11 -17.53
CA ASP A 617 -10.05 4.65 -17.44
C ASP A 617 -10.62 4.53 -16.03
N GLN A 618 -10.60 5.65 -15.29
CA GLN A 618 -11.10 5.74 -13.92
C GLN A 618 -12.63 5.55 -13.86
N ALA A 619 -13.36 6.00 -14.88
CA ALA A 619 -14.82 5.91 -14.91
C ALA A 619 -15.27 4.47 -15.20
N GLN A 620 -14.59 3.77 -16.10
CA GLN A 620 -14.83 2.36 -16.39
C GLN A 620 -14.56 1.50 -15.16
N THR A 621 -13.44 1.72 -14.48
CA THR A 621 -13.08 1.02 -13.24
C THR A 621 -14.15 1.21 -12.15
N LEU A 622 -14.57 2.46 -11.92
CA LEU A 622 -15.62 2.78 -10.95
C LEU A 622 -16.96 2.11 -11.31
N LYS A 623 -17.32 2.13 -12.59
CA LYS A 623 -18.54 1.52 -13.10
C LYS A 623 -18.52 0.00 -12.94
N ALA A 624 -17.42 -0.64 -13.35
CA ALA A 624 -17.26 -2.10 -13.28
C ALA A 624 -17.37 -2.64 -11.84
N ILE A 625 -16.70 -1.98 -10.88
CA ILE A 625 -16.76 -2.36 -9.46
C ILE A 625 -18.18 -2.21 -8.90
N ARG A 626 -18.90 -1.17 -9.28
CA ARG A 626 -20.28 -0.95 -8.84
C ARG A 626 -21.27 -1.91 -9.47
N GLU A 627 -21.09 -2.23 -10.73
CA GLU A 627 -21.90 -3.23 -11.43
C GLU A 627 -21.68 -4.62 -10.82
N ALA A 628 -20.42 -4.98 -10.53
CA ALA A 628 -20.07 -6.24 -9.88
C ALA A 628 -20.77 -6.43 -8.53
N GLU A 629 -20.77 -5.41 -7.68
CA GLU A 629 -21.43 -5.49 -6.36
C GLU A 629 -22.96 -5.43 -6.41
N ALA A 630 -23.49 -4.76 -7.43
CA ALA A 630 -24.93 -4.68 -7.62
C ALA A 630 -25.53 -5.93 -8.30
N TYR A 631 -24.70 -6.74 -8.95
CA TYR A 631 -25.14 -7.95 -9.63
C TYR A 631 -25.56 -9.02 -8.62
N ASP A 632 -26.73 -9.61 -8.79
CA ASP A 632 -27.24 -10.67 -7.91
C ASP A 632 -26.74 -12.06 -8.37
N GLY A 633 -25.47 -12.30 -8.17
CA GLY A 633 -24.76 -13.50 -8.56
C GLY A 633 -23.25 -13.36 -8.33
N PRO A 634 -22.46 -14.34 -8.74
CA PRO A 634 -21.01 -14.28 -8.60
C PRO A 634 -20.41 -13.25 -9.57
N SER A 635 -19.49 -12.44 -9.08
CA SER A 635 -18.79 -11.44 -9.87
C SER A 635 -17.27 -11.58 -9.77
N LEU A 636 -16.56 -11.31 -10.87
CA LEU A 636 -15.12 -11.36 -10.99
C LEU A 636 -14.58 -10.06 -11.60
N VAL A 637 -13.82 -9.30 -10.83
CA VAL A 637 -13.16 -8.08 -11.29
C VAL A 637 -11.65 -8.31 -11.33
N ILE A 638 -11.05 -8.22 -12.53
CA ILE A 638 -9.61 -8.43 -12.76
C ILE A 638 -8.96 -7.06 -12.97
N CYS A 639 -8.08 -6.68 -12.04
CA CYS A 639 -7.44 -5.38 -12.01
C CYS A 639 -5.98 -5.49 -12.47
N TYR A 640 -5.57 -4.74 -13.50
CA TYR A 640 -4.16 -4.64 -13.84
C TYR A 640 -3.41 -3.82 -12.78
N CYS A 641 -2.41 -4.43 -12.16
CA CYS A 641 -1.67 -3.83 -11.05
C CYS A 641 -0.18 -3.75 -11.36
N PRO A 642 0.33 -2.60 -11.85
CA PRO A 642 1.77 -2.41 -11.98
C PRO A 642 2.51 -2.67 -10.66
N CYS A 643 3.57 -3.47 -10.72
CA CYS A 643 4.32 -3.94 -9.56
C CYS A 643 5.80 -3.55 -9.65
N ILE A 644 6.44 -3.41 -8.50
CA ILE A 644 7.90 -3.18 -8.43
C ILE A 644 8.69 -4.30 -9.10
N GLU A 645 8.16 -5.53 -9.08
CA GLU A 645 8.76 -6.70 -9.74
C GLU A 645 8.77 -6.59 -11.28
N HIS A 646 7.91 -5.76 -11.87
CA HIS A 646 8.00 -5.44 -13.31
C HIS A 646 9.30 -4.69 -13.64
N GLY A 647 9.88 -3.99 -12.66
CA GLY A 647 11.08 -3.18 -12.85
C GLY A 647 10.86 -2.06 -13.87
N MET A 648 9.78 -1.30 -13.71
CA MET A 648 9.47 -0.17 -14.61
C MET A 648 10.60 0.85 -14.61
N LYS A 649 11.18 1.11 -15.77
CA LYS A 649 12.31 2.06 -15.93
C LYS A 649 11.93 3.49 -15.57
N ARG A 650 10.66 3.86 -15.75
CA ARG A 650 10.10 5.16 -15.40
C ARG A 650 9.81 5.33 -13.89
N GLY A 651 9.85 4.24 -13.13
CA GLY A 651 9.57 4.21 -11.69
C GLY A 651 8.09 4.07 -11.35
N MET A 652 7.80 3.63 -10.11
CA MET A 652 6.44 3.31 -9.63
C MET A 652 5.53 4.54 -9.49
N GLY A 653 6.06 5.74 -9.41
CA GLY A 653 5.26 6.97 -9.42
C GLY A 653 4.47 7.20 -10.70
N LEU A 654 4.81 6.49 -11.78
CA LEU A 654 4.12 6.50 -13.07
C LEU A 654 3.32 5.20 -13.32
N SER A 655 2.92 4.48 -12.27
CA SER A 655 2.12 3.26 -12.36
C SER A 655 0.81 3.49 -13.11
N GLN A 656 0.11 4.60 -12.86
CA GLN A 656 -1.15 4.92 -13.52
C GLN A 656 -0.97 5.23 -15.03
N GLU A 657 0.15 5.86 -15.40
CA GLU A 657 0.51 6.07 -16.80
C GLU A 657 0.88 4.74 -17.48
N ALA A 658 1.54 3.82 -16.74
CA ALA A 658 1.85 2.49 -17.24
C ALA A 658 0.57 1.66 -17.51
N GLU A 659 -0.47 1.79 -16.68
CA GLU A 659 -1.78 1.17 -16.94
C GLU A 659 -2.42 1.71 -18.22
N LYS A 660 -2.35 3.03 -18.43
CA LYS A 660 -2.84 3.67 -19.65
C LYS A 660 -2.10 3.18 -20.89
N ASP A 661 -0.78 3.13 -20.84
CA ASP A 661 0.04 2.64 -21.95
C ASP A 661 -0.20 1.16 -22.24
N ALA A 662 -0.43 0.34 -21.19
CA ALA A 662 -0.79 -1.06 -21.34
C ALA A 662 -2.08 -1.23 -22.18
N VAL A 663 -3.09 -0.41 -21.92
CA VAL A 663 -4.35 -0.44 -22.66
C VAL A 663 -4.16 0.10 -24.07
N GLN A 664 -3.52 1.26 -24.23
CA GLN A 664 -3.33 1.89 -25.53
C GLN A 664 -2.45 1.07 -26.48
N SER A 665 -1.49 0.31 -25.94
CA SER A 665 -0.63 -0.58 -26.75
C SER A 665 -1.27 -1.93 -27.07
N GLY A 666 -2.46 -2.22 -26.55
CA GLY A 666 -3.13 -3.51 -26.71
C GLY A 666 -2.60 -4.62 -25.80
N TYR A 667 -1.69 -4.29 -24.86
CA TYR A 667 -1.19 -5.25 -23.87
C TYR A 667 -2.28 -5.70 -22.91
N TRP A 668 -3.15 -4.79 -22.48
CA TRP A 668 -4.29 -5.02 -21.59
C TRP A 668 -5.57 -4.50 -22.22
N GLN A 669 -6.70 -5.22 -22.10
CA GLN A 669 -8.00 -4.84 -22.65
C GLN A 669 -8.96 -4.47 -21.52
N LEU A 670 -9.83 -3.49 -21.77
CA LEU A 670 -10.90 -3.11 -20.86
C LEU A 670 -12.23 -3.65 -21.38
N TYR A 671 -12.89 -4.48 -20.59
CA TYR A 671 -14.20 -5.03 -20.95
C TYR A 671 -15.05 -5.31 -19.72
N ARG A 672 -16.34 -5.48 -19.94
CA ARG A 672 -17.32 -6.00 -18.99
C ARG A 672 -18.19 -7.03 -19.67
N TYR A 673 -18.49 -8.11 -18.96
CA TYR A 673 -19.51 -9.09 -19.30
C TYR A 673 -20.58 -9.06 -18.23
N ASN A 674 -21.78 -8.58 -18.58
CA ASN A 674 -22.91 -8.47 -17.67
C ASN A 674 -24.02 -9.41 -18.12
N PRO A 675 -24.28 -10.54 -17.42
CA PRO A 675 -25.34 -11.48 -17.75
C PRO A 675 -26.73 -10.87 -17.85
N ASP A 676 -27.07 -9.85 -17.02
CA ASP A 676 -28.38 -9.18 -17.04
C ASP A 676 -28.72 -8.56 -18.40
N LEU A 677 -27.71 -8.23 -19.21
CA LEU A 677 -27.93 -7.69 -20.55
C LEU A 677 -28.45 -8.75 -21.52
N ALA A 678 -28.02 -10.02 -21.36
CA ALA A 678 -28.52 -11.13 -22.17
C ALA A 678 -30.03 -11.35 -21.93
N GLU A 679 -30.49 -11.21 -20.69
CA GLU A 679 -31.92 -11.27 -20.36
C GLU A 679 -32.73 -10.15 -21.02
N GLN A 680 -32.09 -9.03 -21.31
CA GLN A 680 -32.66 -7.89 -22.03
C GLN A 680 -32.53 -8.02 -23.57
N GLY A 681 -32.02 -9.15 -24.08
CA GLY A 681 -31.77 -9.37 -25.51
C GLY A 681 -30.63 -8.50 -26.09
N LYS A 682 -29.69 -8.08 -25.23
CA LYS A 682 -28.51 -7.30 -25.62
C LYS A 682 -27.24 -8.15 -25.46
N ASN A 683 -26.20 -7.80 -26.23
CA ASN A 683 -24.92 -8.47 -26.06
C ASN A 683 -24.39 -8.25 -24.61
N PRO A 684 -24.14 -9.34 -23.83
CA PRO A 684 -23.61 -9.23 -22.48
C PRO A 684 -22.14 -8.75 -22.47
N PHE A 685 -21.38 -8.98 -23.54
CA PHE A 685 -19.98 -8.57 -23.63
C PHE A 685 -19.85 -7.14 -24.17
N GLN A 686 -19.14 -6.31 -23.45
CA GLN A 686 -18.89 -4.90 -23.80
C GLN A 686 -17.40 -4.61 -23.77
N LEU A 687 -16.79 -4.37 -24.93
CA LEU A 687 -15.41 -3.92 -25.04
C LEU A 687 -15.35 -2.41 -24.78
N ASP A 688 -15.00 -2.05 -23.53
CA ASP A 688 -15.01 -0.64 -23.07
C ASP A 688 -13.92 0.23 -23.72
N TYR A 689 -12.84 -0.40 -24.23
CA TYR A 689 -11.81 0.25 -25.03
C TYR A 689 -11.64 -0.51 -26.35
N SER A 690 -12.31 -0.05 -27.39
CA SER A 690 -12.36 -0.67 -28.72
C SER A 690 -11.43 -0.03 -29.75
N LYS A 691 -10.62 0.98 -29.36
CA LYS A 691 -9.66 1.61 -30.26
C LYS A 691 -8.54 0.64 -30.60
N GLU A 692 -8.14 0.64 -31.87
CA GLU A 692 -7.00 -0.14 -32.34
C GLU A 692 -5.73 0.20 -31.53
N PRO A 693 -4.89 -0.80 -31.25
CA PRO A 693 -3.61 -0.58 -30.58
C PRO A 693 -2.75 0.45 -31.33
N ASN A 694 -2.07 1.31 -30.58
CA ASN A 694 -1.30 2.44 -31.11
C ASN A 694 0.06 2.05 -31.74
N GLY A 695 0.40 0.76 -31.84
CA GLY A 695 1.67 0.25 -32.35
C GLY A 695 2.85 0.30 -31.38
N GLU A 696 2.64 0.77 -30.13
CA GLU A 696 3.71 0.93 -29.14
C GLU A 696 3.89 -0.29 -28.22
N PHE A 697 3.38 -1.46 -28.57
CA PHE A 697 3.47 -2.66 -27.76
C PHE A 697 4.92 -2.99 -27.37
N GLN A 698 5.83 -2.99 -28.35
CA GLN A 698 7.26 -3.28 -28.11
C GLN A 698 7.91 -2.23 -27.19
N THR A 699 7.55 -0.96 -27.35
CA THR A 699 8.02 0.13 -26.49
C THR A 699 7.55 -0.06 -25.05
N PHE A 700 6.26 -0.40 -24.89
CA PHE A 700 5.67 -0.65 -23.57
C PHE A 700 6.38 -1.79 -22.83
N ILE A 701 6.51 -2.98 -23.43
CA ILE A 701 7.14 -4.12 -22.76
C ILE A 701 8.62 -3.88 -22.48
N LYS A 702 9.38 -3.30 -23.43
CA LYS A 702 10.81 -2.98 -23.25
C LYS A 702 11.07 -1.85 -22.24
N GLY A 703 10.04 -1.10 -21.88
CA GLY A 703 10.04 -0.16 -20.75
C GLY A 703 10.13 -0.81 -19.38
N GLN A 704 10.02 -2.13 -19.29
CA GLN A 704 10.05 -2.93 -18.06
C GLN A 704 11.25 -3.87 -18.03
N ASN A 705 11.94 -3.94 -16.87
CA ASN A 705 13.14 -4.78 -16.75
C ASN A 705 12.85 -6.27 -16.95
N ARG A 706 11.64 -6.74 -16.58
CA ARG A 706 11.24 -8.16 -16.78
C ARG A 706 11.25 -8.58 -18.27
N TYR A 707 11.20 -7.65 -19.22
CA TYR A 707 11.41 -7.90 -20.63
C TYR A 707 12.81 -7.45 -21.11
N ALA A 708 13.23 -6.24 -20.71
CA ALA A 708 14.51 -5.72 -21.18
C ALA A 708 15.70 -6.59 -20.78
N SER A 709 15.63 -7.27 -19.63
CA SER A 709 16.67 -8.19 -19.16
C SER A 709 16.76 -9.46 -20.02
N LEU A 710 15.68 -9.88 -20.67
CA LEU A 710 15.68 -11.04 -21.56
C LEU A 710 16.66 -10.85 -22.73
N LYS A 711 16.66 -9.64 -23.33
CA LYS A 711 17.58 -9.32 -24.42
C LYS A 711 19.06 -9.35 -24.00
N LEU A 712 19.32 -9.04 -22.73
CA LEU A 712 20.69 -9.06 -22.18
C LEU A 712 21.16 -10.49 -21.83
N SER A 713 20.25 -11.32 -21.32
CA SER A 713 20.60 -12.65 -20.81
C SER A 713 20.43 -13.77 -21.84
N PHE A 714 19.48 -13.61 -22.76
CA PHE A 714 19.11 -14.61 -23.79
C PHE A 714 18.79 -13.90 -25.12
N PRO A 715 19.79 -13.23 -25.73
CA PRO A 715 19.59 -12.41 -26.93
C PRO A 715 19.02 -13.21 -28.11
N GLU A 716 19.36 -14.50 -28.21
CA GLU A 716 18.92 -15.41 -29.25
C GLU A 716 17.42 -15.76 -29.18
N LYS A 717 16.77 -15.61 -28.00
CA LYS A 717 15.35 -15.94 -27.79
C LYS A 717 14.46 -14.69 -27.72
N ALA A 718 15.05 -13.55 -27.36
CA ALA A 718 14.32 -12.37 -26.95
C ALA A 718 13.38 -11.84 -28.03
N ASP A 719 13.91 -11.65 -29.25
CA ASP A 719 13.13 -11.04 -30.33
C ASP A 719 11.93 -11.92 -30.73
N GLY A 720 12.14 -13.24 -30.88
CA GLY A 720 11.04 -14.17 -31.19
C GLY A 720 9.99 -14.26 -30.09
N LEU A 721 10.38 -14.11 -28.80
CA LEU A 721 9.43 -14.06 -27.69
C LEU A 721 8.66 -12.73 -27.63
N TYR A 722 9.28 -11.61 -28.00
CA TYR A 722 8.59 -10.31 -28.08
C TYR A 722 7.58 -10.27 -29.22
N GLU A 723 7.94 -10.80 -30.41
CA GLU A 723 7.04 -10.95 -31.55
C GLU A 723 5.84 -11.84 -31.21
N LYS A 724 6.11 -12.97 -30.53
CA LYS A 724 5.06 -13.86 -30.04
C LYS A 724 4.14 -13.19 -29.03
N ALA A 725 4.70 -12.41 -28.08
CA ALA A 725 3.92 -11.67 -27.09
C ALA A 725 2.98 -10.66 -27.75
N GLU A 726 3.45 -9.95 -28.76
CA GLU A 726 2.66 -8.98 -29.53
C GLU A 726 1.57 -9.68 -30.35
N ALA A 727 1.88 -10.81 -30.99
CA ALA A 727 0.91 -11.62 -31.71
C ALA A 727 -0.17 -12.20 -30.77
N ASP A 728 0.22 -12.67 -29.59
CA ASP A 728 -0.71 -13.16 -28.57
C ASP A 728 -1.67 -12.04 -28.09
N ALA A 729 -1.15 -10.81 -27.91
CA ALA A 729 -1.95 -9.66 -27.51
C ALA A 729 -2.92 -9.21 -28.61
N LYS A 730 -2.47 -9.18 -29.86
CA LYS A 730 -3.29 -8.85 -31.02
C LYS A 730 -4.44 -9.85 -31.19
N HIS A 731 -4.12 -11.15 -31.14
CA HIS A 731 -5.15 -12.19 -31.26
C HIS A 731 -6.21 -12.06 -30.13
N ARG A 732 -5.81 -11.76 -28.89
CA ARG A 732 -6.74 -11.55 -27.78
C ARG A 732 -7.64 -10.33 -28.02
N PHE A 733 -7.09 -9.23 -28.51
CA PHE A 733 -7.86 -8.03 -28.86
C PHE A 733 -8.88 -8.32 -29.98
N GLU A 734 -8.47 -9.03 -31.01
CA GLU A 734 -9.35 -9.45 -32.12
C GLU A 734 -10.50 -10.34 -31.59
N THR A 735 -10.21 -11.35 -30.77
CA THR A 735 -11.22 -12.20 -30.13
C THR A 735 -12.25 -11.41 -29.34
N TYR A 736 -11.78 -10.44 -28.52
CA TYR A 736 -12.71 -9.62 -27.74
C TYR A 736 -13.53 -8.63 -28.60
N LYS A 737 -12.96 -8.18 -29.72
CA LYS A 737 -13.68 -7.35 -30.66
C LYS A 737 -14.80 -8.14 -31.37
N GLU A 738 -14.51 -9.38 -31.80
CA GLU A 738 -15.53 -10.28 -32.33
C GLU A 738 -16.66 -10.53 -31.34
N LEU A 739 -16.35 -10.83 -30.07
CA LEU A 739 -17.36 -11.02 -29.03
C LEU A 739 -18.20 -9.75 -28.76
N ALA A 740 -17.68 -8.57 -29.00
CA ALA A 740 -18.43 -7.33 -28.82
C ALA A 740 -19.32 -7.00 -30.02
N ASP A 741 -18.98 -7.50 -31.23
CA ASP A 741 -19.72 -7.29 -32.46
C ASP A 741 -20.88 -8.31 -32.65
N ASP A 742 -20.80 -9.49 -31.97
CA ASP A 742 -21.84 -10.52 -31.97
C ASP A 742 -23.03 -10.11 -31.09
#